data_6faf4c76e46f1422906b67b34fa757b1
#
_entry.id   6faf4c76e46f1422906b67b34fa757b1
#
_cell.length_a   1.000
_cell.length_b   1.000
_cell.length_c   1.000
_cell.angle_alpha   90.00
_cell.angle_beta   90.00
_cell.angle_gamma   90.00
#
_symmetry.space_group_name_H-M   'P 1'
#
loop_
_entity.id
_entity.type
_entity.pdbx_description
1 polymer ?
#
loop_
_entity_poly.entity_id
_entity_poly.type
_entity_poly.pdbx_seq_one_letter_code
_entity_poly.pdbx_strand_id
1 'polypeptide(L)'
;MSDKDIKNSFEKSAETMRGDKTTFGSKLTKEDSNDPNTHSDIHNRISIDYDKIEKSPSMEEVHKWQREHIKKNDQSKEGYPLNVIIDPAMREMYQVVHDSGMTNVFDRFSQQQPIQCKFCIEGLSCQLCANGPCRINDKVPRGTCGVDAHTMVARNFMYRHVTIGTSANIFHCHQAARTLKAAGEHPNSGLKIRDPEKLKKYADMAGLNANQPIDKLTIEFATWVMDDIHAPYHIPSKAVEAFAPTQRKELWNKLGLFPGGGYSEVAYAQTRCMTNFTSDPVEFLLNSVRLGVANEYQGLFLLDIIQEILMGTQEIAQKKQNMGLLKDNMINVVTNGHMPLLAHVAIDLASTDEWQQKAKAAGADGIQILGHVCEGQQLMNYEGTHNQKGYGGQEGEWLSQEYLLATGVVDLFMFDYNCTVATMPLFAKRFGTKLLSTHPVIQLQGTETLDFIPEKMNQQASKALDMAIDAFKQRKSENRKTYIPPHVSDCTVGFSTEPIRNALGGSFDPLIEQIANGNIRGIATIVGCTTARFGQGGSNIFKITKGLIANNILVLSGGCTSSVMEYTGLTDPKAADECGEGLKAVCKQLGIPPVLSYGACVDIGKMTHTAKELADALKVDTNKLPLVIGAPEYLEQKAVADACTAVALGWLVHIAPVPSITGSDVVVKTLTETTETLGLGKVVVELDAEKTVQIYVDHIEKKRKELGLN
;
A
#
# COMPACT_ATOMS: atom_id res chain seq x y z
N MET A 1 35.85 38.38 2.00
CA MET A 1 34.49 38.63 1.46
C MET A 1 33.68 39.29 2.57
N SER A 2 33.03 40.42 2.29
CA SER A 2 32.13 41.05 3.26
C SER A 2 30.81 40.27 3.36
N ASP A 3 30.09 40.42 4.48
CA ASP A 3 28.77 39.80 4.66
C ASP A 3 27.80 40.14 3.51
N LYS A 4 28.01 41.28 2.87
CA LYS A 4 27.26 41.75 1.70
C LYS A 4 27.59 40.93 0.44
N ASP A 5 28.86 40.47 0.29
CA ASP A 5 29.29 39.64 -0.82
C ASP A 5 28.79 38.19 -0.67
N ILE A 6 28.75 37.69 0.57
CA ILE A 6 28.20 36.38 0.90
C ILE A 6 26.69 36.38 0.63
N LYS A 7 25.97 37.41 1.06
CA LYS A 7 24.53 37.52 0.83
C LYS A 7 24.19 37.63 -0.65
N ASN A 8 24.92 38.45 -1.41
CA ASN A 8 24.76 38.55 -2.86
C ASN A 8 25.10 37.23 -3.59
N SER A 9 26.09 36.47 -3.10
CA SER A 9 26.42 35.16 -3.63
C SER A 9 25.32 34.14 -3.38
N PHE A 10 24.71 34.16 -2.18
CA PHE A 10 23.56 33.30 -1.86
C PHE A 10 22.32 33.70 -2.67
N GLU A 11 22.03 34.97 -2.83
CA GLU A 11 20.90 35.43 -3.65
C GLU A 11 21.09 35.07 -5.11
N LYS A 12 22.29 35.20 -5.65
CA LYS A 12 22.64 34.84 -7.02
C LYS A 12 22.61 33.31 -7.23
N SER A 13 23.05 32.52 -6.24
CA SER A 13 22.90 31.05 -6.25
C SER A 13 21.45 30.65 -6.13
N ALA A 14 20.66 31.34 -5.31
CA ALA A 14 19.22 31.06 -5.20
C ALA A 14 18.45 31.45 -6.48
N GLU A 15 18.88 32.53 -7.20
CA GLU A 15 18.34 32.85 -8.52
C GLU A 15 18.77 31.86 -9.60
N THR A 16 19.99 31.33 -9.53
CA THR A 16 20.47 30.29 -10.43
C THR A 16 19.80 28.94 -10.11
N MET A 17 19.52 28.62 -8.85
CA MET A 17 18.72 27.47 -8.45
C MET A 17 17.21 27.64 -8.70
N ARG A 18 16.72 28.86 -8.70
CA ARG A 18 15.38 29.19 -9.20
C ARG A 18 15.34 29.17 -10.71
N GLY A 19 16.42 28.69 -11.33
CA GLY A 19 16.67 28.48 -12.73
C GLY A 19 15.58 28.96 -13.65
N ASP A 20 15.96 29.45 -14.76
CA ASP A 20 15.05 29.90 -15.80
C ASP A 20 13.59 29.46 -15.59
N LYS A 21 12.68 30.38 -15.43
CA LYS A 21 11.23 30.16 -15.17
C LYS A 21 10.50 29.43 -16.30
N THR A 22 11.21 28.95 -17.28
CA THR A 22 10.79 27.87 -18.18
C THR A 22 10.88 26.51 -17.50
N THR A 23 10.74 26.55 -16.19
CA THR A 23 10.70 25.42 -15.31
C THR A 23 9.60 24.46 -15.71
N PHE A 24 9.93 23.22 -15.54
CA PHE A 24 9.13 22.01 -15.64
C PHE A 24 7.61 22.19 -15.39
N GLY A 25 7.21 23.04 -14.43
CA GLY A 25 5.82 23.38 -14.18
C GLY A 25 5.16 24.28 -15.23
N SER A 26 5.91 25.14 -15.94
CA SER A 26 5.34 25.97 -17.00
C SER A 26 5.27 25.24 -18.34
N LYS A 27 6.11 24.24 -18.54
CA LYS A 27 5.99 23.31 -19.67
C LYS A 27 4.84 22.33 -19.47
N LEU A 28 4.67 21.78 -18.27
CA LEU A 28 3.49 20.98 -17.92
C LEU A 28 2.19 21.76 -18.11
N THR A 29 2.11 23.01 -17.67
CA THR A 29 0.93 23.86 -17.87
C THR A 29 0.73 24.29 -19.32
N LYS A 30 1.74 24.28 -20.16
CA LYS A 30 1.60 24.51 -21.61
C LYS A 30 1.28 23.25 -22.41
N GLU A 31 1.80 22.11 -21.97
CA GLU A 31 1.48 20.80 -22.55
C GLU A 31 0.12 20.31 -22.07
N ASP A 32 -0.33 20.71 -20.87
CA ASP A 32 -1.68 20.47 -20.35
C ASP A 32 -2.72 21.49 -20.90
N SER A 33 -2.32 22.49 -21.64
CA SER A 33 -3.19 23.51 -22.20
C SER A 33 -3.47 23.29 -23.68
N ASN A 34 -4.62 22.68 -23.94
CA ASN A 34 -5.46 22.94 -25.12
C ASN A 34 -4.78 22.97 -26.51
N ASP A 35 -4.46 21.86 -27.04
CA ASP A 35 -4.68 21.65 -28.47
C ASP A 35 -5.96 20.84 -28.68
N PRO A 36 -7.09 21.46 -29.05
CA PRO A 36 -8.35 20.74 -29.27
C PRO A 36 -8.32 19.77 -30.44
N ASN A 37 -7.23 19.73 -31.21
CA ASN A 37 -7.10 18.86 -32.37
C ASN A 37 -6.44 17.52 -32.09
N THR A 38 -5.89 17.32 -30.88
CA THR A 38 -5.20 16.05 -30.54
C THR A 38 -6.11 14.95 -30.03
N HIS A 39 -7.42 15.19 -29.85
CA HIS A 39 -8.27 14.37 -28.97
C HIS A 39 -9.49 13.72 -29.63
N SER A 40 -9.74 13.90 -30.90
CA SER A 40 -11.06 13.59 -31.49
C SER A 40 -11.37 12.12 -31.81
N ASP A 41 -10.40 11.21 -31.85
CA ASP A 41 -10.62 9.88 -32.43
C ASP A 41 -10.71 8.70 -31.46
N ILE A 42 -10.57 8.93 -30.15
CA ILE A 42 -10.59 7.83 -29.17
C ILE A 42 -12.02 7.35 -28.87
N HIS A 43 -13.02 8.21 -29.02
CA HIS A 43 -14.43 7.90 -28.76
C HIS A 43 -14.99 6.67 -29.50
N ASN A 44 -14.49 6.39 -30.70
CA ASN A 44 -14.98 5.28 -31.52
C ASN A 44 -14.33 3.91 -31.21
N ARG A 45 -13.40 3.85 -30.24
CA ARG A 45 -12.59 2.66 -29.96
C ARG A 45 -12.95 1.94 -28.67
N ILE A 46 -13.87 2.50 -27.87
CA ILE A 46 -14.21 1.92 -26.56
C ILE A 46 -15.45 1.03 -26.75
N SER A 47 -15.24 -0.20 -27.21
CA SER A 47 -16.17 -1.29 -26.90
C SER A 47 -15.60 -2.09 -25.74
N ILE A 48 -16.34 -2.15 -24.64
CA ILE A 48 -15.97 -2.96 -23.48
C ILE A 48 -16.24 -4.40 -23.86
N ASP A 49 -15.18 -5.13 -24.15
CA ASP A 49 -15.22 -6.56 -24.41
C ASP A 49 -14.62 -7.26 -23.20
N TYR A 50 -15.45 -7.66 -22.27
CA TYR A 50 -15.04 -8.32 -21.03
C TYR A 50 -14.28 -9.63 -21.29
N ASP A 51 -14.55 -10.32 -22.41
CA ASP A 51 -13.82 -11.51 -22.81
C ASP A 51 -12.36 -11.21 -23.19
N LYS A 52 -12.04 -9.96 -23.51
CA LYS A 52 -10.66 -9.52 -23.77
C LYS A 52 -9.89 -9.15 -22.51
N ILE A 53 -10.56 -8.90 -21.39
CA ILE A 53 -9.86 -8.65 -20.12
C ILE A 53 -9.10 -9.92 -19.69
N GLU A 54 -9.69 -11.09 -19.87
CA GLU A 54 -9.02 -12.37 -19.64
C GLU A 54 -7.82 -12.61 -20.58
N LYS A 55 -7.82 -11.98 -21.75
CA LYS A 55 -6.75 -12.02 -22.74
C LYS A 55 -5.90 -10.75 -22.73
N SER A 56 -5.67 -10.15 -21.57
CA SER A 56 -4.79 -8.99 -21.46
C SER A 56 -3.44 -9.29 -22.10
N PRO A 57 -2.85 -8.35 -22.86
CA PRO A 57 -1.59 -8.59 -23.53
C PRO A 57 -0.49 -8.93 -22.52
N SER A 58 0.45 -9.77 -22.93
CA SER A 58 1.63 -10.05 -22.14
C SER A 58 2.47 -8.78 -21.93
N MET A 59 3.30 -8.77 -20.90
CA MET A 59 4.24 -7.67 -20.64
C MET A 59 5.10 -7.36 -21.87
N GLU A 60 5.51 -8.37 -22.62
CA GLU A 60 6.30 -8.20 -23.83
C GLU A 60 5.50 -7.46 -24.91
N GLU A 61 4.24 -7.78 -25.10
CA GLU A 61 3.35 -7.11 -26.05
C GLU A 61 3.08 -5.66 -25.64
N VAL A 62 2.85 -5.38 -24.35
CA VAL A 62 2.70 -4.01 -23.83
C VAL A 62 3.98 -3.21 -24.05
N HIS A 63 5.14 -3.76 -23.67
CA HIS A 63 6.41 -3.08 -23.88
C HIS A 63 6.75 -2.92 -25.38
N LYS A 64 6.38 -3.89 -26.23
CA LYS A 64 6.54 -3.79 -27.68
C LYS A 64 5.68 -2.65 -28.23
N TRP A 65 4.40 -2.61 -27.87
CA TRP A 65 3.50 -1.52 -28.25
C TRP A 65 4.03 -0.16 -27.78
N GLN A 66 4.42 -0.04 -26.52
CA GLN A 66 4.99 1.19 -25.96
C GLN A 66 6.25 1.63 -26.73
N ARG A 67 7.18 0.71 -27.04
CA ARG A 67 8.38 1.02 -27.83
C ARG A 67 8.08 1.46 -29.26
N GLU A 68 7.09 0.86 -29.89
CA GLU A 68 6.72 1.15 -31.26
C GLU A 68 6.03 2.51 -31.41
N HIS A 69 5.14 2.85 -30.47
CA HIS A 69 4.33 4.08 -30.51
C HIS A 69 5.11 5.31 -30.03
N ILE A 70 5.94 5.16 -29.01
CA ILE A 70 6.79 6.25 -28.49
C ILE A 70 7.89 6.65 -29.48
N LYS A 71 8.45 5.70 -30.22
CA LYS A 71 9.48 6.00 -31.25
C LYS A 71 8.98 6.87 -32.40
N LYS A 72 7.69 6.87 -32.67
CA LYS A 72 7.10 7.58 -33.82
C LYS A 72 6.70 9.02 -33.52
N ASN A 73 6.85 9.51 -32.30
CA ASN A 73 6.37 10.83 -31.86
C ASN A 73 4.88 11.10 -32.17
N ASP A 74 4.13 10.02 -32.40
CA ASP A 74 2.73 10.07 -32.83
C ASP A 74 1.84 9.61 -31.67
N GLN A 75 1.96 10.32 -30.54
CA GLN A 75 1.13 10.08 -29.34
C GLN A 75 -0.34 10.42 -29.56
N SER A 76 -0.62 11.20 -30.62
CA SER A 76 -1.95 11.79 -30.85
C SER A 76 -2.96 10.86 -31.51
N LYS A 77 -2.53 9.77 -32.16
CA LYS A 77 -3.44 9.00 -33.03
C LYS A 77 -3.91 7.66 -32.50
N GLU A 78 -3.21 7.04 -31.56
CA GLU A 78 -3.56 5.69 -31.13
C GLU A 78 -3.79 5.53 -29.62
N GLY A 79 -3.45 6.51 -28.78
CA GLY A 79 -3.68 6.48 -27.32
C GLY A 79 -3.05 5.29 -26.61
N TYR A 80 -3.14 5.26 -25.29
CA TYR A 80 -2.83 4.09 -24.48
C TYR A 80 -3.86 2.98 -24.79
N PRO A 81 -3.47 1.69 -24.90
CA PRO A 81 -4.41 0.63 -25.24
C PRO A 81 -5.39 0.40 -24.08
N LEU A 82 -6.58 1.00 -24.18
CA LEU A 82 -7.59 0.99 -23.09
C LEU A 82 -8.07 -0.41 -22.70
N ASN A 83 -7.97 -1.38 -23.63
CA ASN A 83 -8.30 -2.79 -23.36
C ASN A 83 -7.40 -3.46 -22.31
N VAL A 84 -6.28 -2.83 -21.95
CA VAL A 84 -5.37 -3.33 -20.90
C VAL A 84 -5.67 -2.72 -19.52
N ILE A 85 -6.55 -1.74 -19.42
CA ILE A 85 -7.05 -1.22 -18.15
C ILE A 85 -8.23 -2.09 -17.73
N ILE A 86 -8.08 -2.87 -16.67
CA ILE A 86 -9.10 -3.85 -16.26
C ILE A 86 -10.24 -3.22 -15.45
N ASP A 87 -10.00 -2.13 -14.72
CA ASP A 87 -11.08 -1.40 -14.05
C ASP A 87 -11.97 -0.69 -15.10
N PRO A 88 -13.27 -1.02 -15.17
CA PRO A 88 -14.19 -0.42 -16.13
C PRO A 88 -14.38 1.07 -15.88
N ALA A 89 -14.36 1.54 -14.63
CA ALA A 89 -14.52 2.96 -14.30
C ALA A 89 -13.32 3.78 -14.77
N MET A 90 -12.10 3.33 -14.49
CA MET A 90 -10.88 3.99 -15.01
C MET A 90 -10.87 4.02 -16.53
N ARG A 91 -11.29 2.94 -17.18
CA ARG A 91 -11.31 2.85 -18.64
C ARG A 91 -12.24 3.90 -19.24
N GLU A 92 -13.42 4.07 -18.65
CA GLU A 92 -14.41 5.06 -19.08
C GLU A 92 -13.91 6.49 -18.79
N MET A 93 -13.38 6.72 -17.59
CA MET A 93 -12.85 8.01 -17.16
C MET A 93 -11.56 8.42 -17.88
N TYR A 94 -10.82 7.48 -18.46
CA TYR A 94 -9.65 7.79 -19.29
C TYR A 94 -10.00 8.77 -20.41
N GLN A 95 -11.16 8.56 -21.07
CA GLN A 95 -11.64 9.45 -22.11
C GLN A 95 -11.98 10.85 -21.59
N VAL A 96 -12.59 10.95 -20.40
CA VAL A 96 -12.93 12.24 -19.78
C VAL A 96 -11.64 13.05 -19.48
N VAL A 97 -10.62 12.39 -18.95
CA VAL A 97 -9.31 13.01 -18.68
C VAL A 97 -8.65 13.47 -19.98
N HIS A 98 -8.61 12.60 -20.98
CA HIS A 98 -8.05 12.89 -22.28
C HIS A 98 -8.74 14.09 -22.97
N ASP A 99 -10.07 14.10 -23.01
CA ASP A 99 -10.86 15.20 -23.60
C ASP A 99 -10.69 16.53 -22.82
N SER A 100 -10.29 16.45 -21.56
CA SER A 100 -9.97 17.64 -20.76
C SER A 100 -8.62 18.27 -21.10
N GLY A 101 -7.79 17.59 -21.92
CA GLY A 101 -6.42 18.00 -22.26
C GLY A 101 -5.41 17.69 -21.15
N MET A 102 -5.74 16.84 -20.17
CA MET A 102 -4.86 16.44 -19.08
C MET A 102 -4.14 15.13 -19.41
N THR A 103 -2.87 15.03 -19.01
CA THR A 103 -2.13 13.76 -19.05
C THR A 103 -2.33 13.01 -17.75
N ASN A 104 -2.54 11.71 -17.84
CA ASN A 104 -2.72 10.82 -16.70
C ASN A 104 -1.44 9.99 -16.41
N VAL A 105 -1.50 9.15 -15.40
CA VAL A 105 -0.36 8.33 -14.96
C VAL A 105 0.12 7.35 -16.06
N PHE A 106 -0.77 6.78 -16.86
CA PHE A 106 -0.40 5.87 -17.94
C PHE A 106 0.31 6.60 -19.08
N ASP A 107 -0.17 7.80 -19.43
CA ASP A 107 0.47 8.65 -20.45
C ASP A 107 1.90 9.03 -20.00
N ARG A 108 2.04 9.49 -18.76
CA ARG A 108 3.35 9.84 -18.21
C ARG A 108 4.29 8.63 -18.10
N PHE A 109 3.78 7.46 -17.75
CA PHE A 109 4.58 6.24 -17.74
C PHE A 109 5.09 5.91 -19.15
N SER A 110 4.20 6.00 -20.16
CA SER A 110 4.57 5.77 -21.56
C SER A 110 5.65 6.75 -22.04
N GLN A 111 5.58 8.02 -21.62
CA GLN A 111 6.60 9.03 -21.92
C GLN A 111 7.95 8.74 -21.24
N GLN A 112 7.93 8.23 -20.01
CA GLN A 112 9.15 7.96 -19.23
C GLN A 112 9.87 6.68 -19.68
N GLN A 113 9.16 5.67 -20.15
CA GLN A 113 9.71 4.35 -20.42
C GLN A 113 10.93 4.35 -21.33
N PRO A 114 10.97 5.09 -22.48
CA PRO A 114 12.10 5.06 -23.41
C PRO A 114 13.38 5.68 -22.86
N ILE A 115 13.26 6.53 -21.84
CA ILE A 115 14.38 7.27 -21.25
C ILE A 115 14.83 6.69 -19.91
N GLN A 116 14.22 5.59 -19.45
CA GLN A 116 14.62 4.91 -18.22
C GLN A 116 16.07 4.45 -18.29
N CYS A 117 16.83 4.75 -17.25
CA CYS A 117 18.25 4.44 -17.18
C CYS A 117 18.49 2.98 -16.79
N LYS A 118 19.08 2.18 -17.67
CA LYS A 118 19.44 0.78 -17.44
C LYS A 118 20.28 0.59 -16.16
N PHE A 119 21.27 1.44 -15.94
CA PHE A 119 22.10 1.37 -14.72
C PHE A 119 21.30 1.56 -13.42
N CYS A 120 20.27 2.42 -13.47
CA CYS A 120 19.39 2.62 -12.32
C CYS A 120 18.49 1.42 -12.07
N ILE A 121 17.96 0.82 -13.16
CA ILE A 121 17.11 -0.38 -13.10
C ILE A 121 17.89 -1.57 -12.52
N GLU A 122 19.16 -1.72 -12.92
CA GLU A 122 20.02 -2.81 -12.46
C GLU A 122 20.68 -2.55 -11.09
N GLY A 123 20.54 -1.35 -10.52
CA GLY A 123 21.19 -0.96 -9.26
C GLY A 123 22.66 -0.56 -9.38
N LEU A 124 23.18 -0.43 -10.61
CA LEU A 124 24.58 -0.12 -10.95
C LEU A 124 24.89 1.38 -11.04
N SER A 125 24.05 2.23 -10.46
CA SER A 125 24.20 3.69 -10.44
C SER A 125 24.20 4.20 -9.00
N CYS A 126 25.17 5.07 -8.65
CA CYS A 126 25.30 5.66 -7.33
C CYS A 126 25.48 7.17 -7.39
N GLN A 127 24.71 7.90 -6.54
CA GLN A 127 24.73 9.35 -6.41
C GLN A 127 24.95 9.80 -4.94
N LEU A 128 25.56 8.94 -4.10
CA LEU A 128 25.68 9.20 -2.65
C LEU A 128 26.74 10.25 -2.30
N CYS A 129 27.73 10.50 -3.15
CA CYS A 129 28.80 11.46 -2.83
C CYS A 129 29.10 12.41 -3.99
N ALA A 130 29.81 13.48 -3.68
CA ALA A 130 30.16 14.53 -4.65
C ALA A 130 31.06 14.07 -5.80
N ASN A 131 31.74 12.92 -5.69
CA ASN A 131 32.51 12.33 -6.78
C ASN A 131 31.66 11.56 -7.82
N GLY A 132 30.34 11.39 -7.52
CA GLY A 132 29.39 10.80 -8.45
C GLY A 132 28.80 11.79 -9.45
N PRO A 133 27.82 11.36 -10.26
CA PRO A 133 27.25 10.01 -10.30
C PRO A 133 28.20 8.96 -10.85
N CYS A 134 28.29 7.81 -10.18
CA CYS A 134 29.03 6.66 -10.68
C CYS A 134 28.12 5.66 -11.38
N ARG A 135 28.62 5.02 -12.44
CA ARG A 135 27.98 3.89 -13.12
C ARG A 135 29.01 2.78 -13.29
N ILE A 136 28.63 1.55 -13.00
CA ILE A 136 29.52 0.38 -13.12
C ILE A 136 29.15 -0.45 -14.35
N ASN A 137 30.17 -0.87 -15.09
CA ASN A 137 30.07 -1.81 -16.21
C ASN A 137 31.42 -2.56 -16.37
N ASP A 138 31.53 -3.45 -17.33
CA ASP A 138 32.73 -4.27 -17.55
C ASP A 138 34.01 -3.45 -17.78
N LYS A 139 33.90 -2.24 -18.37
CA LYS A 139 35.05 -1.35 -18.62
C LYS A 139 35.41 -0.48 -17.42
N VAL A 140 34.41 -0.22 -16.54
CA VAL A 140 34.56 0.61 -15.34
C VAL A 140 33.95 -0.17 -14.18
N PRO A 141 34.70 -1.16 -13.60
CA PRO A 141 34.16 -2.13 -12.65
C PRO A 141 34.01 -1.59 -11.22
N ARG A 142 34.45 -0.34 -10.96
CA ARG A 142 34.40 0.27 -9.63
C ARG A 142 33.94 1.72 -9.68
N GLY A 143 33.16 2.13 -8.67
CA GLY A 143 32.89 3.53 -8.40
C GLY A 143 34.16 4.28 -7.93
N THR A 144 34.11 5.61 -7.93
CA THR A 144 35.25 6.45 -7.48
C THR A 144 35.75 6.13 -6.07
N CYS A 145 34.86 5.71 -5.17
CA CYS A 145 35.22 5.30 -3.79
C CYS A 145 35.73 3.85 -3.69
N GLY A 146 35.86 3.12 -4.82
CA GLY A 146 36.38 1.75 -4.86
C GLY A 146 35.32 0.64 -4.75
N VAL A 147 34.04 0.94 -4.49
CA VAL A 147 33.01 -0.08 -4.43
C VAL A 147 32.82 -0.76 -5.80
N ASP A 148 32.61 -2.06 -5.77
CA ASP A 148 32.26 -2.88 -6.93
C ASP A 148 30.75 -2.92 -7.17
N ALA A 149 30.33 -3.69 -8.18
CA ALA A 149 28.92 -3.87 -8.51
C ALA A 149 28.11 -4.48 -7.35
N HIS A 150 28.67 -5.50 -6.69
CA HIS A 150 27.98 -6.23 -5.63
C HIS A 150 27.67 -5.33 -4.44
N THR A 151 28.68 -4.59 -3.98
CA THR A 151 28.53 -3.61 -2.88
C THR A 151 27.58 -2.47 -3.28
N MET A 152 27.68 -1.95 -4.50
CA MET A 152 26.81 -0.85 -4.97
C MET A 152 25.36 -1.28 -5.00
N VAL A 153 25.07 -2.44 -5.56
CA VAL A 153 23.70 -2.98 -5.69
C VAL A 153 23.11 -3.29 -4.31
N ALA A 154 23.85 -4.00 -3.43
CA ALA A 154 23.38 -4.34 -2.09
C ALA A 154 23.10 -3.08 -1.24
N ARG A 155 23.99 -2.07 -1.29
CA ARG A 155 23.80 -0.79 -0.61
C ARG A 155 22.60 -0.01 -1.17
N ASN A 156 22.44 0.04 -2.49
CA ASN A 156 21.29 0.69 -3.11
C ASN A 156 19.98 -0.01 -2.73
N PHE A 157 19.96 -1.34 -2.68
CA PHE A 157 18.81 -2.14 -2.24
C PHE A 157 18.43 -1.77 -0.80
N MET A 158 19.38 -1.84 0.14
CA MET A 158 19.12 -1.48 1.54
C MET A 158 18.68 -0.02 1.68
N TYR A 159 19.42 0.92 1.09
CA TYR A 159 19.19 2.35 1.29
C TYR A 159 17.89 2.83 0.62
N ARG A 160 17.73 2.53 -0.68
CA ARG A 160 16.63 3.11 -1.48
C ARG A 160 15.29 2.43 -1.28
N HIS A 161 15.28 1.20 -0.79
CA HIS A 161 14.05 0.44 -0.61
C HIS A 161 13.83 0.12 0.86
N VAL A 162 14.63 -0.77 1.44
CA VAL A 162 14.32 -1.35 2.76
C VAL A 162 14.33 -0.30 3.87
N THR A 163 15.38 0.55 3.93
CA THR A 163 15.50 1.58 4.97
C THR A 163 14.37 2.61 4.88
N ILE A 164 14.02 3.07 3.66
CA ILE A 164 12.94 4.03 3.45
C ILE A 164 11.58 3.40 3.79
N GLY A 165 11.32 2.17 3.32
CA GLY A 165 10.08 1.46 3.60
C GLY A 165 9.87 1.20 5.09
N THR A 166 10.90 0.69 5.77
CA THR A 166 10.87 0.45 7.23
C THR A 166 10.67 1.76 8.01
N SER A 167 11.37 2.84 7.62
CA SER A 167 11.19 4.15 8.24
C SER A 167 9.75 4.63 8.14
N ALA A 168 9.13 4.42 6.98
CA ALA A 168 7.75 4.78 6.73
C ALA A 168 6.79 4.03 7.67
N ASN A 169 6.87 2.71 7.74
CA ASN A 169 5.99 1.90 8.58
C ASN A 169 6.18 2.18 10.08
N ILE A 170 7.42 2.34 10.55
CA ILE A 170 7.71 2.69 11.96
C ILE A 170 7.16 4.10 12.30
N PHE A 171 7.32 5.08 11.40
CA PHE A 171 6.75 6.40 11.58
C PHE A 171 5.23 6.34 11.69
N HIS A 172 4.57 5.55 10.85
CA HIS A 172 3.12 5.36 10.88
C HIS A 172 2.67 4.76 12.22
N CYS A 173 3.30 3.68 12.67
CA CYS A 173 3.02 3.05 13.97
C CYS A 173 3.21 4.05 15.13
N HIS A 174 4.28 4.86 15.10
CA HIS A 174 4.50 5.89 16.09
C HIS A 174 3.37 6.95 16.11
N GLN A 175 2.88 7.40 14.94
CA GLN A 175 1.74 8.33 14.88
C GLN A 175 0.44 7.68 15.41
N ALA A 176 0.21 6.42 15.11
CA ALA A 176 -0.92 5.67 15.66
C ALA A 176 -0.82 5.53 17.20
N ALA A 177 0.38 5.25 17.73
CA ALA A 177 0.61 5.18 19.17
C ALA A 177 0.39 6.53 19.88
N ARG A 178 0.83 7.65 19.26
CA ARG A 178 0.49 9.00 19.74
C ARG A 178 -1.02 9.24 19.78
N THR A 179 -1.73 8.76 18.77
CA THR A 179 -3.18 8.91 18.68
C THR A 179 -3.88 8.06 19.75
N LEU A 180 -3.40 6.83 19.97
CA LEU A 180 -3.90 5.98 21.05
C LEU A 180 -3.69 6.63 22.43
N LYS A 181 -2.50 7.20 22.67
CA LYS A 181 -2.23 7.94 23.91
C LYS A 181 -3.19 9.10 24.11
N ALA A 182 -3.41 9.90 23.06
CA ALA A 182 -4.35 11.02 23.09
C ALA A 182 -5.79 10.57 23.36
N ALA A 183 -6.21 9.39 22.90
CA ALA A 183 -7.51 8.82 23.20
C ALA A 183 -7.70 8.56 24.71
N GLY A 184 -6.64 8.13 25.41
CA GLY A 184 -6.66 7.95 26.87
C GLY A 184 -6.57 9.26 27.66
N GLU A 185 -5.82 10.26 27.15
CA GLU A 185 -5.59 11.52 27.85
C GLU A 185 -6.68 12.58 27.61
N HIS A 186 -7.34 12.54 26.44
CA HIS A 186 -8.23 13.61 25.95
C HIS A 186 -9.62 13.08 25.53
N PRO A 187 -10.55 12.87 26.46
CA PRO A 187 -11.87 12.29 26.18
C PRO A 187 -12.72 13.12 25.18
N ASN A 188 -12.40 14.39 24.97
CA ASN A 188 -13.09 15.29 24.04
C ASN A 188 -12.41 15.35 22.63
N SER A 189 -11.37 14.55 22.39
CA SER A 189 -10.66 14.52 21.10
C SER A 189 -11.51 14.00 19.93
N GLY A 190 -12.57 13.26 20.20
CA GLY A 190 -13.36 12.50 19.23
C GLY A 190 -12.90 11.06 19.08
N LEU A 191 -11.72 10.73 19.60
CA LEU A 191 -11.17 9.37 19.60
C LEU A 191 -11.89 8.51 20.66
N LYS A 192 -12.07 7.22 20.36
CA LYS A 192 -12.73 6.25 21.21
C LYS A 192 -11.91 4.97 21.29
N ILE A 193 -11.93 4.32 22.44
CA ILE A 193 -11.42 2.94 22.57
C ILE A 193 -12.59 2.01 22.24
N ARG A 194 -12.61 1.46 21.03
CA ARG A 194 -13.71 0.63 20.53
C ARG A 194 -13.54 -0.84 20.87
N ASP A 195 -12.30 -1.32 21.01
CA ASP A 195 -12.00 -2.69 21.45
C ASP A 195 -11.13 -2.70 22.72
N PRO A 196 -11.75 -2.49 23.91
CA PRO A 196 -11.02 -2.51 25.17
C PRO A 196 -10.50 -3.91 25.55
N GLU A 197 -11.14 -4.99 25.07
CA GLU A 197 -10.68 -6.35 25.38
C GLU A 197 -9.40 -6.70 24.60
N LYS A 198 -9.28 -6.21 23.35
CA LYS A 198 -8.05 -6.31 22.59
C LYS A 198 -6.92 -5.53 23.27
N LEU A 199 -7.19 -4.32 23.74
CA LEU A 199 -6.22 -3.54 24.51
C LEU A 199 -5.71 -4.32 25.73
N LYS A 200 -6.62 -4.91 26.52
CA LYS A 200 -6.24 -5.71 27.70
C LYS A 200 -5.39 -6.92 27.31
N LYS A 201 -5.80 -7.65 26.28
CA LYS A 201 -5.08 -8.83 25.77
C LYS A 201 -3.62 -8.50 25.43
N TYR A 202 -3.41 -7.48 24.61
CA TYR A 202 -2.07 -7.14 24.14
C TYR A 202 -1.24 -6.40 25.17
N ALA A 203 -1.85 -5.65 26.07
CA ALA A 203 -1.18 -5.08 27.23
C ALA A 203 -0.68 -6.17 28.20
N ASP A 204 -1.47 -7.20 28.47
CA ASP A 204 -1.05 -8.35 29.27
C ASP A 204 0.14 -9.09 28.62
N MET A 205 0.06 -9.35 27.33
CA MET A 205 1.18 -9.96 26.56
C MET A 205 2.45 -9.07 26.58
N ALA A 206 2.30 -7.76 26.65
CA ALA A 206 3.39 -6.79 26.81
C ALA A 206 3.94 -6.72 28.26
N GLY A 207 3.35 -7.48 29.20
CA GLY A 207 3.72 -7.49 30.62
C GLY A 207 3.17 -6.32 31.43
N LEU A 208 2.14 -5.62 30.93
CA LEU A 208 1.48 -4.53 31.62
C LEU A 208 0.31 -5.04 32.47
N ASN A 209 -0.09 -4.26 33.48
CA ASN A 209 -1.26 -4.62 34.31
C ASN A 209 -2.59 -4.38 33.58
N ALA A 210 -3.14 -5.41 32.95
CA ALA A 210 -4.39 -5.34 32.21
C ALA A 210 -5.65 -5.05 33.08
N ASN A 211 -5.56 -5.19 34.43
CA ASN A 211 -6.66 -5.00 35.36
C ASN A 211 -6.73 -3.57 35.93
N GLN A 212 -6.41 -2.57 35.14
CA GLN A 212 -6.53 -1.16 35.53
C GLN A 212 -7.58 -0.42 34.68
N PRO A 213 -7.97 0.83 35.03
CA PRO A 213 -8.88 1.63 34.21
C PRO A 213 -8.39 1.74 32.75
N ILE A 214 -9.34 1.66 31.80
CA ILE A 214 -9.04 1.58 30.36
C ILE A 214 -8.25 2.78 29.87
N ASP A 215 -8.60 3.99 30.29
CA ASP A 215 -7.87 5.23 29.97
C ASP A 215 -6.39 5.15 30.39
N LYS A 216 -6.16 4.71 31.63
CA LYS A 216 -4.79 4.52 32.14
C LYS A 216 -4.04 3.44 31.39
N LEU A 217 -4.67 2.29 31.12
CA LEU A 217 -4.07 1.20 30.35
C LEU A 217 -3.75 1.64 28.92
N THR A 218 -4.62 2.46 28.29
CA THR A 218 -4.41 3.04 26.98
C THR A 218 -3.14 3.90 26.91
N ILE A 219 -2.98 4.80 27.89
CA ILE A 219 -1.80 5.65 28.00
C ILE A 219 -0.52 4.84 28.21
N GLU A 220 -0.59 3.84 29.10
CA GLU A 220 0.55 2.99 29.44
C GLU A 220 0.98 2.11 28.25
N PHE A 221 0.03 1.47 27.55
CA PHE A 221 0.31 0.66 26.38
C PHE A 221 0.88 1.49 25.22
N ALA A 222 0.26 2.64 24.94
CA ALA A 222 0.78 3.56 23.91
C ALA A 222 2.21 4.06 24.24
N THR A 223 2.48 4.35 25.51
CA THR A 223 3.82 4.76 25.97
C THR A 223 4.82 3.60 25.82
N TRP A 224 4.42 2.38 26.18
CA TRP A 224 5.25 1.18 26.01
C TRP A 224 5.65 0.96 24.55
N VAL A 225 4.69 1.15 23.61
CA VAL A 225 4.96 1.07 22.15
C VAL A 225 5.98 2.12 21.72
N MET A 226 5.76 3.39 22.11
CA MET A 226 6.67 4.48 21.76
C MET A 226 8.06 4.30 22.34
N ASP A 227 8.16 3.84 23.59
CA ASP A 227 9.45 3.57 24.25
C ASP A 227 10.24 2.47 23.54
N ASP A 228 9.55 1.41 23.05
CA ASP A 228 10.21 0.36 22.28
C ASP A 228 10.72 0.88 20.93
N ILE A 229 9.92 1.65 20.20
CA ILE A 229 10.30 2.26 18.92
C ILE A 229 11.52 3.20 19.08
N HIS A 230 11.60 3.93 20.20
CA HIS A 230 12.68 4.88 20.48
C HIS A 230 13.90 4.26 21.18
N ALA A 231 13.86 2.99 21.53
CA ALA A 231 14.99 2.36 22.22
C ALA A 231 16.27 2.38 21.36
N PRO A 232 17.48 2.37 21.97
CA PRO A 232 18.71 2.25 21.24
C PRO A 232 18.82 0.92 20.47
N TYR A 233 19.52 0.90 19.31
CA TYR A 233 19.64 -0.28 18.44
C TYR A 233 20.25 -1.52 19.12
N HIS A 234 21.03 -1.34 20.18
CA HIS A 234 21.65 -2.43 20.94
C HIS A 234 20.81 -2.96 22.11
N ILE A 235 19.65 -2.35 22.36
CA ILE A 235 18.67 -2.82 23.35
C ILE A 235 17.64 -3.66 22.60
N PRO A 236 17.49 -4.96 22.90
CA PRO A 236 16.52 -5.81 22.21
C PRO A 236 15.10 -5.26 22.28
N SER A 237 14.39 -5.27 21.13
CA SER A 237 13.01 -4.83 21.06
C SER A 237 12.08 -5.66 21.93
N LYS A 238 11.34 -5.00 22.79
CA LYS A 238 10.31 -5.62 23.65
C LYS A 238 9.14 -6.15 22.83
N ALA A 239 8.79 -5.47 21.72
CA ALA A 239 7.72 -5.90 20.83
C ALA A 239 8.07 -7.23 20.15
N VAL A 240 9.29 -7.35 19.63
CA VAL A 240 9.77 -8.61 19.06
C VAL A 240 9.79 -9.72 20.11
N GLU A 241 10.26 -9.41 21.32
CA GLU A 241 10.31 -10.39 22.41
C GLU A 241 8.91 -10.88 22.81
N ALA A 242 7.92 -9.99 22.89
CA ALA A 242 6.58 -10.32 23.31
C ALA A 242 5.75 -11.07 22.23
N PHE A 243 5.90 -10.70 20.97
CA PHE A 243 4.94 -11.11 19.93
C PHE A 243 5.48 -12.05 18.86
N ALA A 244 6.81 -12.13 18.68
CA ALA A 244 7.39 -12.96 17.62
C ALA A 244 7.35 -14.46 17.94
N PRO A 245 7.30 -15.35 16.91
CA PRO A 245 7.41 -16.78 17.10
C PRO A 245 8.74 -17.18 17.76
N THR A 246 8.69 -18.09 18.72
CA THR A 246 9.87 -18.48 19.51
C THR A 246 11.02 -19.00 18.65
N GLN A 247 10.72 -19.87 17.67
CA GLN A 247 11.72 -20.45 16.77
C GLN A 247 12.39 -19.35 15.90
N ARG A 248 11.64 -18.32 15.52
CA ARG A 248 12.18 -17.20 14.76
C ARG A 248 13.09 -16.34 15.63
N LYS A 249 12.71 -16.02 16.87
CA LYS A 249 13.55 -15.28 17.83
C LYS A 249 14.90 -15.96 18.06
N GLU A 250 14.90 -17.27 18.26
CA GLU A 250 16.12 -18.07 18.42
C GLU A 250 17.03 -17.98 17.18
N LEU A 251 16.45 -18.10 15.97
CA LEU A 251 17.19 -17.97 14.73
C LEU A 251 17.76 -16.56 14.54
N TRP A 252 16.94 -15.53 14.77
CA TRP A 252 17.38 -14.14 14.60
C TRP A 252 18.48 -13.76 15.59
N ASN A 253 18.43 -14.22 16.84
CA ASN A 253 19.51 -14.05 17.79
C ASN A 253 20.79 -14.72 17.31
N LYS A 254 20.73 -15.95 16.82
CA LYS A 254 21.88 -16.71 16.29
C LYS A 254 22.51 -16.01 15.08
N LEU A 255 21.71 -15.39 14.21
CA LEU A 255 22.18 -14.73 12.99
C LEU A 255 22.50 -13.23 13.19
N GLY A 256 22.31 -12.66 14.39
CA GLY A 256 22.47 -11.22 14.63
C GLY A 256 21.39 -10.34 14.00
N LEU A 257 20.20 -10.92 13.72
CA LEU A 257 19.09 -10.23 13.07
C LEU A 257 18.02 -9.73 14.05
N PHE A 258 18.18 -9.98 15.36
CA PHE A 258 17.25 -9.49 16.37
C PHE A 258 17.42 -7.97 16.52
N PRO A 259 16.38 -7.14 16.27
CA PRO A 259 16.52 -5.69 16.25
C PRO A 259 16.42 -5.06 17.64
N GLY A 260 16.89 -3.81 17.73
CA GLY A 260 16.58 -2.88 18.81
C GLY A 260 15.39 -1.99 18.48
N GLY A 261 15.42 -0.74 18.96
CA GLY A 261 14.36 0.24 18.67
C GLY A 261 14.35 0.66 17.21
N GLY A 262 13.15 0.73 16.62
CA GLY A 262 12.96 0.87 15.19
C GLY A 262 13.59 2.13 14.60
N TYR A 263 13.47 3.29 15.23
CA TYR A 263 14.11 4.51 14.73
C TYR A 263 15.64 4.42 14.78
N SER A 264 16.20 3.79 15.79
CA SER A 264 17.65 3.63 15.87
C SER A 264 18.17 2.57 14.89
N GLU A 265 17.39 1.52 14.58
CA GLU A 265 17.70 0.56 13.49
C GLU A 265 17.75 1.25 12.13
N VAL A 266 16.78 2.10 11.83
CA VAL A 266 16.75 2.90 10.59
C VAL A 266 17.97 3.83 10.52
N ALA A 267 18.28 4.56 11.60
CA ALA A 267 19.44 5.44 11.66
C ALA A 267 20.75 4.66 11.50
N TYR A 268 20.88 3.49 12.12
CA TYR A 268 22.02 2.60 11.98
C TYR A 268 22.19 2.11 10.53
N ALA A 269 21.10 1.67 9.88
CA ALA A 269 21.12 1.23 8.49
C ALA A 269 21.53 2.37 7.53
N GLN A 270 20.98 3.59 7.71
CA GLN A 270 21.38 4.76 6.94
C GLN A 270 22.86 5.07 7.09
N THR A 271 23.38 5.01 8.33
CA THR A 271 24.80 5.26 8.63
C THR A 271 25.69 4.25 7.89
N ARG A 272 25.31 2.97 7.87
CA ARG A 272 26.06 1.92 7.12
C ARG A 272 26.10 2.19 5.61
N CYS A 273 25.09 2.84 5.06
CA CYS A 273 25.05 3.19 3.64
C CYS A 273 25.91 4.40 3.28
N MET A 274 26.43 5.15 4.25
CA MET A 274 27.27 6.31 3.99
C MET A 274 28.55 5.91 3.24
N THR A 275 29.07 6.83 2.43
CA THR A 275 30.30 6.63 1.66
C THR A 275 31.49 6.27 2.59
N ASN A 276 32.26 5.23 2.22
CA ASN A 276 33.43 4.75 2.94
C ASN A 276 33.15 4.10 4.33
N PHE A 277 31.93 3.67 4.60
CA PHE A 277 31.59 2.90 5.79
C PHE A 277 31.68 1.39 5.51
N THR A 278 30.59 0.80 5.06
CA THR A 278 30.51 -0.65 4.80
C THR A 278 30.72 -0.95 3.32
N SER A 279 31.45 -2.01 3.02
CA SER A 279 31.73 -2.49 1.66
C SER A 279 31.48 -3.99 1.46
N ASP A 280 30.85 -4.65 2.44
CA ASP A 280 30.44 -6.06 2.33
C ASP A 280 28.98 -6.15 1.85
N PRO A 281 28.70 -6.74 0.67
CA PRO A 281 27.35 -6.85 0.15
C PRO A 281 26.44 -7.75 1.00
N VAL A 282 26.97 -8.80 1.63
CA VAL A 282 26.20 -9.73 2.45
C VAL A 282 25.71 -9.04 3.73
N GLU A 283 26.56 -8.21 4.34
CA GLU A 283 26.21 -7.42 5.52
C GLU A 283 25.06 -6.44 5.25
N PHE A 284 25.01 -5.81 4.06
CA PHE A 284 23.86 -4.97 3.66
C PHE A 284 22.57 -5.79 3.54
N LEU A 285 22.64 -7.00 2.99
CA LEU A 285 21.47 -7.86 2.82
C LEU A 285 20.97 -8.42 4.15
N LEU A 286 21.84 -8.88 5.03
CA LEU A 286 21.48 -9.34 6.38
C LEU A 286 20.90 -8.19 7.22
N ASN A 287 21.46 -6.99 7.11
CA ASN A 287 20.89 -5.82 7.78
C ASN A 287 19.52 -5.43 7.22
N SER A 288 19.29 -5.66 5.92
CA SER A 288 17.96 -5.50 5.31
C SER A 288 16.93 -6.48 5.90
N VAL A 289 17.32 -7.73 6.16
CA VAL A 289 16.46 -8.70 6.84
C VAL A 289 16.20 -8.32 8.30
N ARG A 290 17.23 -7.80 9.01
CA ARG A 290 17.08 -7.26 10.38
C ARG A 290 16.09 -6.10 10.42
N LEU A 291 16.15 -5.18 9.45
CA LEU A 291 15.13 -4.14 9.27
C LEU A 291 13.75 -4.72 9.01
N GLY A 292 13.65 -5.82 8.26
CA GLY A 292 12.40 -6.55 8.05
C GLY A 292 11.76 -7.05 9.35
N VAL A 293 12.55 -7.50 10.32
CA VAL A 293 12.05 -7.87 11.66
C VAL A 293 11.53 -6.66 12.43
N ALA A 294 12.26 -5.53 12.41
CA ALA A 294 11.79 -4.29 13.03
C ALA A 294 10.53 -3.75 12.35
N ASN A 295 10.48 -3.82 11.01
CA ASN A 295 9.33 -3.43 10.18
C ASN A 295 8.06 -4.19 10.58
N GLU A 296 8.17 -5.51 10.79
CA GLU A 296 7.04 -6.34 11.20
C GLU A 296 6.49 -5.92 12.56
N TYR A 297 7.31 -5.96 13.60
CA TYR A 297 6.80 -5.85 14.97
C TYR A 297 6.62 -4.42 15.45
N GLN A 298 7.43 -3.48 14.98
CA GLN A 298 7.38 -2.07 15.38
C GLN A 298 6.74 -1.16 14.32
N GLY A 299 6.47 -1.68 13.13
CA GLY A 299 5.87 -0.94 12.01
C GLY A 299 4.49 -1.44 11.62
N LEU A 300 4.27 -2.76 11.52
CA LEU A 300 3.04 -3.35 10.98
C LEU A 300 2.17 -3.94 12.09
N PHE A 301 2.67 -4.92 12.83
CA PHE A 301 1.91 -5.64 13.84
C PHE A 301 1.32 -4.73 14.93
N LEU A 302 2.16 -3.88 15.55
CA LEU A 302 1.67 -2.94 16.58
C LEU A 302 0.74 -1.88 16.00
N LEU A 303 0.96 -1.42 14.76
CA LEU A 303 0.06 -0.52 14.06
C LEU A 303 -1.34 -1.11 13.94
N ASP A 304 -1.42 -2.37 13.47
CA ASP A 304 -2.69 -3.10 13.32
C ASP A 304 -3.46 -3.20 14.64
N ILE A 305 -2.75 -3.60 15.70
CA ILE A 305 -3.35 -3.69 17.06
C ILE A 305 -3.92 -2.33 17.49
N ILE A 306 -3.15 -1.26 17.33
CA ILE A 306 -3.58 0.09 17.75
C ILE A 306 -4.79 0.56 16.94
N GLN A 307 -4.79 0.32 15.64
CA GLN A 307 -5.91 0.70 14.77
C GLN A 307 -7.19 -0.07 15.14
N GLU A 308 -7.08 -1.36 15.40
CA GLU A 308 -8.23 -2.16 15.86
C GLU A 308 -8.75 -1.73 17.22
N ILE A 309 -7.88 -1.34 18.16
CA ILE A 309 -8.31 -0.77 19.46
C ILE A 309 -9.11 0.51 19.26
N LEU A 310 -8.69 1.38 18.33
CA LEU A 310 -9.31 2.69 18.10
C LEU A 310 -10.53 2.66 17.17
N MET A 311 -10.55 1.79 16.16
CA MET A 311 -11.61 1.74 15.15
C MET A 311 -12.55 0.53 15.28
N GLY A 312 -12.28 -0.38 16.21
CA GLY A 312 -12.94 -1.66 16.35
C GLY A 312 -12.24 -2.75 15.55
N THR A 313 -12.35 -4.01 15.98
CA THR A 313 -11.85 -5.15 15.22
C THR A 313 -12.57 -5.24 13.88
N GLN A 314 -11.93 -5.79 12.88
CA GLN A 314 -12.52 -6.01 11.55
C GLN A 314 -13.76 -6.91 11.65
N GLU A 315 -14.74 -6.67 10.79
CA GLU A 315 -15.98 -7.45 10.73
C GLU A 315 -16.27 -7.92 9.32
N ILE A 316 -16.52 -9.22 9.15
CA ILE A 316 -16.85 -9.79 7.84
C ILE A 316 -18.21 -9.25 7.37
N ALA A 317 -18.21 -8.48 6.29
CA ALA A 317 -19.39 -7.81 5.79
C ALA A 317 -19.40 -7.71 4.26
N GLN A 318 -20.62 -7.63 3.69
CA GLN A 318 -20.83 -7.29 2.27
C GLN A 318 -20.81 -5.77 2.10
N LYS A 319 -19.92 -5.29 1.25
CA LYS A 319 -19.75 -3.86 0.95
C LYS A 319 -19.69 -3.62 -0.55
N LYS A 320 -19.53 -2.38 -0.94
CA LYS A 320 -19.46 -1.93 -2.33
C LYS A 320 -18.24 -1.08 -2.58
N GLN A 321 -17.71 -1.18 -3.78
CA GLN A 321 -16.52 -0.46 -4.21
C GLN A 321 -16.68 0.08 -5.64
N ASN A 322 -15.90 1.10 -5.99
CA ASN A 322 -15.73 1.76 -7.27
C ASN A 322 -16.48 3.10 -7.39
N MET A 323 -16.09 3.92 -8.38
CA MET A 323 -16.47 5.32 -8.57
C MET A 323 -17.98 5.58 -8.71
N GLY A 324 -18.77 4.54 -9.07
CA GLY A 324 -20.22 4.64 -9.11
C GLY A 324 -20.91 4.87 -7.76
N LEU A 325 -20.15 4.83 -6.65
CA LEU A 325 -20.62 5.19 -5.31
C LEU A 325 -20.74 6.69 -5.08
N LEU A 326 -20.06 7.51 -5.88
CA LEU A 326 -20.19 8.96 -5.88
C LEU A 326 -21.63 9.38 -6.19
N LYS A 327 -22.08 10.51 -5.65
CA LYS A 327 -23.45 11.03 -5.87
C LYS A 327 -23.41 12.53 -6.13
N ASP A 328 -23.99 12.98 -7.24
CA ASP A 328 -23.97 14.39 -7.61
C ASP A 328 -24.67 15.30 -6.58
N ASN A 329 -25.73 14.81 -5.94
CA ASN A 329 -26.51 15.58 -4.96
C ASN A 329 -26.01 15.46 -3.53
N MET A 330 -24.92 14.71 -3.27
CA MET A 330 -24.31 14.63 -1.95
C MET A 330 -23.02 15.45 -1.91
N ILE A 331 -22.63 15.82 -0.71
CA ILE A 331 -21.28 16.31 -0.43
C ILE A 331 -20.39 15.07 -0.39
N ASN A 332 -19.46 14.98 -1.36
CA ASN A 332 -18.53 13.86 -1.47
C ASN A 332 -17.16 14.26 -0.90
N VAL A 333 -16.83 13.71 0.23
CA VAL A 333 -15.49 13.80 0.83
C VAL A 333 -14.77 12.51 0.52
N VAL A 334 -13.60 12.60 -0.11
CA VAL A 334 -12.74 11.44 -0.36
C VAL A 334 -11.52 11.55 0.55
N THR A 335 -11.15 10.43 1.16
CA THR A 335 -9.96 10.33 2.00
C THR A 335 -8.97 9.35 1.40
N ASN A 336 -7.68 9.72 1.37
CA ASN A 336 -6.65 9.01 0.63
C ASN A 336 -5.35 8.95 1.43
N GLY A 337 -4.77 7.78 1.51
CA GLY A 337 -3.50 7.59 2.21
C GLY A 337 -3.46 6.33 3.06
N HIS A 338 -3.00 6.47 4.33
CA HIS A 338 -2.76 5.33 5.21
C HIS A 338 -3.08 5.60 6.69
N MET A 339 -3.44 6.83 7.09
CA MET A 339 -3.74 7.20 8.47
C MET A 339 -5.25 7.42 8.70
N PRO A 340 -6.06 6.37 8.82
CA PRO A 340 -7.51 6.45 8.75
C PRO A 340 -8.18 7.13 9.95
N LEU A 341 -7.43 7.44 11.01
CA LEU A 341 -8.00 7.87 12.29
C LEU A 341 -8.73 9.21 12.22
N LEU A 342 -8.21 10.20 11.47
CA LEU A 342 -8.91 11.47 11.27
C LEU A 342 -10.17 11.28 10.42
N ALA A 343 -10.08 10.49 9.35
CA ALA A 343 -11.22 10.15 8.50
C ALA A 343 -12.28 9.36 9.29
N HIS A 344 -11.87 8.45 10.18
CA HIS A 344 -12.77 7.73 11.07
C HIS A 344 -13.56 8.68 11.98
N VAL A 345 -12.89 9.67 12.62
CA VAL A 345 -13.57 10.70 13.41
C VAL A 345 -14.49 11.57 12.54
N ALA A 346 -14.08 11.90 11.32
CA ALA A 346 -14.93 12.63 10.38
C ALA A 346 -16.18 11.84 9.96
N ILE A 347 -16.06 10.52 9.80
CA ILE A 347 -17.21 9.61 9.53
C ILE A 347 -18.15 9.58 10.73
N ASP A 348 -17.62 9.48 11.96
CA ASP A 348 -18.44 9.56 13.18
C ASP A 348 -19.25 10.87 13.22
N LEU A 349 -18.61 12.01 12.94
CA LEU A 349 -19.29 13.31 12.89
C LEU A 349 -20.32 13.37 11.76
N ALA A 350 -19.93 13.02 10.54
CA ALA A 350 -20.80 13.01 9.38
C ALA A 350 -22.04 12.11 9.58
N SER A 351 -21.94 11.10 10.45
CA SER A 351 -23.07 10.21 10.78
C SER A 351 -24.10 10.83 11.69
N THR A 352 -23.78 11.97 12.35
CA THR A 352 -24.71 12.66 13.25
C THR A 352 -25.79 13.42 12.49
N ASP A 353 -26.95 13.57 13.10
CA ASP A 353 -28.05 14.36 12.52
C ASP A 353 -27.67 15.83 12.35
N GLU A 354 -26.83 16.38 13.22
CA GLU A 354 -26.34 17.76 13.11
C GLU A 354 -25.63 17.98 11.76
N TRP A 355 -24.65 17.17 11.43
CA TRP A 355 -23.88 17.31 10.18
C TRP A 355 -24.71 17.00 8.95
N GLN A 356 -25.61 16.01 9.02
CA GLN A 356 -26.55 15.73 7.93
C GLN A 356 -27.51 16.90 7.70
N GLN A 357 -27.93 17.60 8.75
CA GLN A 357 -28.76 18.80 8.63
C GLN A 357 -27.98 20.01 8.06
N LYS A 358 -26.72 20.19 8.46
CA LYS A 358 -25.84 21.19 7.85
C LYS A 358 -25.68 20.96 6.33
N ALA A 359 -25.51 19.72 5.91
CA ALA A 359 -25.45 19.35 4.49
C ALA A 359 -26.74 19.70 3.74
N LYS A 360 -27.89 19.36 4.31
CA LYS A 360 -29.21 19.69 3.73
C LYS A 360 -29.45 21.19 3.65
N ALA A 361 -29.03 21.95 4.66
CA ALA A 361 -29.11 23.42 4.64
C ALA A 361 -28.21 24.03 3.54
N ALA A 362 -27.15 23.35 3.12
CA ALA A 362 -26.33 23.72 1.99
C ALA A 362 -26.92 23.29 0.62
N GLY A 363 -28.07 22.59 0.59
CA GLY A 363 -28.73 22.12 -0.61
C GLY A 363 -28.33 20.71 -1.07
N ALA A 364 -27.59 19.96 -0.23
CA ALA A 364 -27.23 18.58 -0.51
C ALA A 364 -28.25 17.60 0.09
N ASP A 365 -28.33 16.37 -0.45
CA ASP A 365 -29.12 15.29 0.17
C ASP A 365 -28.49 14.79 1.49
N GLY A 366 -27.19 14.98 1.66
CA GLY A 366 -26.41 14.61 2.80
C GLY A 366 -24.92 14.75 2.57
N ILE A 367 -24.11 14.25 3.50
CA ILE A 367 -22.67 14.18 3.40
C ILE A 367 -22.22 12.73 3.52
N GLN A 368 -21.32 12.30 2.66
CA GLN A 368 -20.68 10.98 2.71
C GLN A 368 -19.18 11.11 2.61
N ILE A 369 -18.48 10.24 3.33
CA ILE A 369 -17.03 10.10 3.26
C ILE A 369 -16.73 8.77 2.59
N LEU A 370 -15.94 8.82 1.53
CA LEU A 370 -15.53 7.67 0.74
C LEU A 370 -14.02 7.47 0.89
N GLY A 371 -13.60 6.23 0.99
CA GLY A 371 -12.19 5.92 1.09
C GLY A 371 -11.53 5.74 -0.27
N HIS A 372 -10.23 5.95 -0.32
CA HIS A 372 -9.41 5.69 -1.50
C HIS A 372 -8.07 5.09 -1.10
N VAL A 373 -7.47 4.26 -1.94
CA VAL A 373 -6.25 3.47 -1.68
C VAL A 373 -6.30 2.69 -0.36
N CYS A 374 -5.21 2.62 0.37
CA CYS A 374 -5.10 1.85 1.61
C CYS A 374 -5.97 2.39 2.74
N GLU A 375 -6.10 3.71 2.88
CA GLU A 375 -6.97 4.30 3.89
C GLU A 375 -8.44 3.87 3.68
N GLY A 376 -8.89 3.88 2.43
CA GLY A 376 -10.22 3.37 2.10
C GLY A 376 -10.38 1.88 2.35
N GLN A 377 -9.36 1.08 2.08
CA GLN A 377 -9.37 -0.35 2.39
C GLN A 377 -9.49 -0.58 3.90
N GLN A 378 -8.81 0.21 4.73
CA GLN A 378 -8.96 0.12 6.18
C GLN A 378 -10.36 0.51 6.62
N LEU A 379 -10.86 1.68 6.22
CA LEU A 379 -12.18 2.18 6.60
C LEU A 379 -13.30 1.19 6.21
N MET A 380 -13.16 0.47 5.09
CA MET A 380 -14.15 -0.51 4.64
C MET A 380 -14.14 -1.80 5.48
N ASN A 381 -13.03 -2.15 6.07
CA ASN A 381 -12.86 -3.42 6.79
C ASN A 381 -13.19 -3.33 8.29
N TYR A 382 -13.09 -2.13 8.92
CA TYR A 382 -13.32 -1.97 10.35
C TYR A 382 -14.81 -1.82 10.74
N GLU A 383 -15.25 -2.58 11.73
CA GLU A 383 -16.63 -2.57 12.26
C GLU A 383 -17.08 -1.17 12.66
N GLY A 384 -16.23 -0.44 13.39
CA GLY A 384 -16.55 0.90 13.87
C GLY A 384 -16.68 1.97 12.77
N THR A 385 -16.41 1.63 11.50
CA THR A 385 -16.44 2.57 10.36
C THR A 385 -17.50 2.20 9.34
N HIS A 386 -17.45 0.99 8.81
CA HIS A 386 -18.21 0.60 7.62
C HIS A 386 -19.74 0.51 7.86
N ASN A 387 -20.18 0.46 9.10
CA ASN A 387 -21.60 0.46 9.47
C ASN A 387 -22.15 1.88 9.74
N GLN A 388 -21.30 2.91 9.68
CA GLN A 388 -21.67 4.29 9.93
C GLN A 388 -22.44 4.91 8.74
N LYS A 389 -23.47 5.74 9.05
CA LYS A 389 -24.28 6.43 8.05
C LYS A 389 -23.48 7.41 7.16
N GLY A 390 -22.43 8.00 7.70
CA GLY A 390 -21.53 8.93 7.01
C GLY A 390 -20.52 8.26 6.11
N TYR A 391 -20.40 6.92 6.11
CA TYR A 391 -19.48 6.17 5.27
C TYR A 391 -20.11 5.82 3.93
N GLY A 392 -19.44 6.14 2.83
CA GLY A 392 -19.94 5.97 1.46
C GLY A 392 -19.43 4.74 0.71
N GLY A 393 -18.30 4.17 1.12
CA GLY A 393 -17.64 3.04 0.46
C GLY A 393 -16.20 3.33 0.04
N GLN A 394 -15.62 2.44 -0.78
CA GLN A 394 -14.27 2.52 -1.33
C GLN A 394 -14.32 2.89 -2.81
N GLU A 395 -13.51 3.88 -3.25
CA GLU A 395 -13.56 4.40 -4.62
C GLU A 395 -12.61 3.73 -5.60
N GLY A 396 -11.45 3.24 -5.11
CA GLY A 396 -10.47 2.65 -6.00
C GLY A 396 -9.05 2.60 -5.43
N GLU A 397 -8.09 2.52 -6.33
CA GLU A 397 -6.68 2.24 -6.04
C GLU A 397 -5.77 3.37 -6.59
N TRP A 398 -4.44 3.25 -6.38
CA TRP A 398 -3.50 4.32 -6.65
C TRP A 398 -3.57 4.92 -8.08
N LEU A 399 -3.79 4.09 -9.10
CA LEU A 399 -3.87 4.53 -10.49
C LEU A 399 -5.15 5.31 -10.80
N SER A 400 -6.20 5.18 -9.98
CA SER A 400 -7.50 5.79 -10.23
C SER A 400 -7.67 7.23 -9.71
N GLN A 401 -6.72 7.77 -8.92
CA GLN A 401 -6.85 9.08 -8.26
C GLN A 401 -7.17 10.24 -9.19
N GLU A 402 -6.48 10.31 -10.32
CA GLU A 402 -6.68 11.38 -11.31
C GLU A 402 -8.05 11.28 -11.98
N TYR A 403 -8.50 10.06 -12.21
CA TYR A 403 -9.82 9.78 -12.79
C TYR A 403 -10.95 10.09 -11.80
N LEU A 404 -10.72 9.82 -10.53
CA LEU A 404 -11.67 10.15 -9.46
C LEU A 404 -11.93 11.66 -9.39
N LEU A 405 -10.90 12.50 -9.40
CA LEU A 405 -11.09 13.96 -9.46
C LEU A 405 -11.72 14.42 -10.75
N ALA A 406 -11.44 13.75 -11.87
CA ALA A 406 -12.00 14.07 -13.17
C ALA A 406 -13.53 13.86 -13.27
N THR A 407 -14.14 13.15 -12.32
CA THR A 407 -15.60 13.07 -12.20
C THR A 407 -16.24 14.44 -11.94
N GLY A 408 -15.53 15.39 -11.36
CA GLY A 408 -15.99 16.74 -11.03
C GLY A 408 -16.96 16.81 -9.84
N VAL A 409 -17.24 15.68 -9.16
CA VAL A 409 -18.18 15.60 -8.03
C VAL A 409 -17.51 15.48 -6.67
N VAL A 410 -16.18 15.31 -6.63
CA VAL A 410 -15.44 15.30 -5.38
C VAL A 410 -15.33 16.74 -4.86
N ASP A 411 -15.94 17.00 -3.72
CA ASP A 411 -15.94 18.34 -3.12
C ASP A 411 -14.67 18.58 -2.32
N LEU A 412 -14.27 17.62 -1.48
CA LEU A 412 -13.03 17.65 -0.72
C LEU A 412 -12.27 16.33 -0.92
N PHE A 413 -10.97 16.43 -1.23
CA PHE A 413 -10.03 15.33 -1.22
C PHE A 413 -9.02 15.56 -0.10
N MET A 414 -9.17 14.77 0.97
CA MET A 414 -8.23 14.72 2.09
C MET A 414 -7.13 13.73 1.77
N PHE A 415 -5.91 14.04 2.11
CA PHE A 415 -4.80 13.12 1.93
C PHE A 415 -3.80 13.24 3.08
N ASP A 416 -3.28 12.10 3.48
CA ASP A 416 -2.35 12.03 4.60
C ASP A 416 -1.00 11.43 4.18
N TYR A 417 -0.68 10.30 4.66
CA TYR A 417 0.61 9.63 4.59
C TYR A 417 0.76 8.81 3.32
N ASN A 418 1.59 9.29 2.39
CA ASN A 418 1.97 8.71 1.10
C ASN A 418 0.83 8.32 0.11
N CYS A 419 1.20 7.71 -1.04
CA CYS A 419 0.29 7.28 -2.11
C CYS A 419 -0.61 8.37 -2.69
N THR A 420 -0.21 9.65 -2.67
CA THR A 420 -0.91 10.75 -3.34
C THR A 420 -0.12 11.17 -4.58
N VAL A 421 -0.75 11.13 -5.74
CA VAL A 421 -0.11 11.48 -7.01
C VAL A 421 0.21 12.97 -7.06
N ALA A 422 1.44 13.34 -7.44
CA ALA A 422 1.92 14.72 -7.40
C ALA A 422 1.17 15.69 -8.33
N THR A 423 0.42 15.18 -9.29
CA THR A 423 -0.43 15.95 -10.22
C THR A 423 -1.80 16.31 -9.64
N MET A 424 -2.16 15.81 -8.46
CA MET A 424 -3.47 16.10 -7.85
C MET A 424 -3.85 17.58 -7.79
N PRO A 425 -2.92 18.55 -7.50
CA PRO A 425 -3.25 19.97 -7.55
C PRO A 425 -3.68 20.47 -8.95
N LEU A 426 -3.13 19.88 -10.02
CA LEU A 426 -3.52 20.23 -11.39
C LEU A 426 -4.95 19.74 -11.69
N PHE A 427 -5.24 18.48 -11.33
CA PHE A 427 -6.58 17.90 -11.47
C PHE A 427 -7.61 18.61 -10.59
N ALA A 428 -7.27 18.90 -9.34
CA ALA A 428 -8.12 19.64 -8.43
C ALA A 428 -8.48 21.03 -8.98
N LYS A 429 -7.51 21.74 -9.54
CA LYS A 429 -7.74 23.04 -10.20
C LYS A 429 -8.63 22.89 -11.44
N ARG A 430 -8.43 21.85 -12.24
CA ARG A 430 -9.18 21.63 -13.50
C ARG A 430 -10.62 21.23 -13.25
N PHE A 431 -10.86 20.34 -12.28
CA PHE A 431 -12.17 19.76 -12.00
C PHE A 431 -12.85 20.34 -10.75
N GLY A 432 -12.16 21.25 -10.05
CA GLY A 432 -12.72 22.09 -8.98
C GLY A 432 -12.82 21.40 -7.61
N THR A 433 -12.04 20.36 -7.36
CA THR A 433 -11.94 19.71 -6.04
C THR A 433 -11.13 20.56 -5.07
N LYS A 434 -11.53 20.66 -3.82
CA LYS A 434 -10.70 21.21 -2.75
C LYS A 434 -9.74 20.14 -2.24
N LEU A 435 -8.46 20.49 -2.07
CA LEU A 435 -7.45 19.60 -1.50
C LEU A 435 -7.11 19.99 -0.07
N LEU A 436 -6.93 19.00 0.81
CA LEU A 436 -6.54 19.19 2.19
C LEU A 436 -5.54 18.11 2.61
N SER A 437 -4.28 18.51 2.90
CA SER A 437 -3.35 17.64 3.60
C SER A 437 -3.72 17.54 5.06
N THR A 438 -3.86 16.32 5.58
CA THR A 438 -4.22 16.08 6.99
C THR A 438 -3.02 15.76 7.87
N HIS A 439 -1.81 15.77 7.29
CA HIS A 439 -0.57 15.55 8.03
C HIS A 439 0.60 16.33 7.40
N PRO A 440 1.42 17.04 8.19
CA PRO A 440 2.53 17.86 7.65
C PRO A 440 3.65 17.06 6.98
N VAL A 441 3.68 15.73 7.12
CA VAL A 441 4.66 14.86 6.44
C VAL A 441 4.44 14.80 4.93
N ILE A 442 3.22 15.09 4.47
CA ILE A 442 2.88 15.10 3.05
C ILE A 442 2.45 16.53 2.64
N GLN A 443 3.08 17.05 1.61
CA GLN A 443 2.85 18.41 1.12
C GLN A 443 2.70 18.36 -0.40
N LEU A 444 1.60 18.88 -0.91
CA LEU A 444 1.44 19.17 -2.34
C LEU A 444 1.43 20.69 -2.57
N GLN A 445 1.96 21.10 -3.71
CA GLN A 445 2.10 22.52 -4.02
C GLN A 445 0.74 23.24 -4.00
N GLY A 446 0.63 24.30 -3.18
CA GLY A 446 -0.55 25.15 -3.11
C GLY A 446 -1.74 24.54 -2.37
N THR A 447 -1.53 23.47 -1.61
CA THR A 447 -2.58 22.86 -0.78
C THR A 447 -2.53 23.36 0.66
N GLU A 448 -3.70 23.42 1.30
CA GLU A 448 -3.81 23.65 2.73
C GLU A 448 -3.41 22.40 3.50
N THR A 449 -2.71 22.57 4.62
CA THR A 449 -2.26 21.47 5.48
C THR A 449 -2.78 21.68 6.90
N LEU A 450 -3.32 20.63 7.49
CA LEU A 450 -3.59 20.56 8.93
C LEU A 450 -2.35 20.05 9.66
N ASP A 451 -2.08 20.63 10.83
CA ASP A 451 -1.18 20.01 11.77
C ASP A 451 -1.83 18.71 12.29
N PHE A 452 -1.05 17.64 12.39
CA PHE A 452 -1.54 16.41 12.98
C PHE A 452 -1.54 16.54 14.52
N ILE A 453 -2.71 16.85 15.09
CA ILE A 453 -2.90 17.06 16.53
C ILE A 453 -3.98 16.09 17.05
N PRO A 454 -3.58 14.87 17.50
CA PRO A 454 -4.53 13.86 17.96
C PRO A 454 -5.51 14.34 19.02
N GLU A 455 -5.08 15.22 19.93
CA GLU A 455 -5.90 15.82 20.99
C GLU A 455 -7.05 16.70 20.45
N LYS A 456 -6.97 17.12 19.19
CA LYS A 456 -7.92 18.03 18.52
C LYS A 456 -8.58 17.39 17.28
N MET A 457 -8.58 16.06 17.15
CA MET A 457 -9.11 15.40 15.95
C MET A 457 -10.56 15.78 15.66
N ASN A 458 -11.41 15.91 16.68
CA ASN A 458 -12.79 16.34 16.50
C ASN A 458 -12.90 17.75 15.85
N GLN A 459 -12.05 18.67 16.27
CA GLN A 459 -12.00 20.02 15.68
C GLN A 459 -11.45 19.99 14.25
N GLN A 460 -10.42 19.19 14.00
CA GLN A 460 -9.81 19.07 12.66
C GLN A 460 -10.78 18.39 11.68
N ALA A 461 -11.48 17.35 12.10
CA ALA A 461 -12.52 16.70 11.32
C ALA A 461 -13.69 17.66 11.03
N SER A 462 -14.14 18.43 12.04
CA SER A 462 -15.18 19.45 11.83
C SER A 462 -14.77 20.50 10.81
N LYS A 463 -13.51 20.99 10.87
CA LYS A 463 -12.98 21.93 9.88
C LYS A 463 -13.00 21.33 8.46
N ALA A 464 -12.59 20.09 8.29
CA ALA A 464 -12.62 19.38 7.01
C ALA A 464 -14.05 19.27 6.45
N LEU A 465 -15.01 18.91 7.29
CA LEU A 465 -16.42 18.82 6.88
C LEU A 465 -17.02 20.18 6.50
N ASP A 466 -16.70 21.26 7.23
CA ASP A 466 -17.14 22.60 6.85
C ASP A 466 -16.53 23.04 5.51
N MET A 467 -15.24 22.74 5.26
CA MET A 467 -14.59 22.96 3.96
C MET A 467 -15.29 22.20 2.83
N ALA A 468 -15.71 20.96 3.07
CA ALA A 468 -16.43 20.14 2.10
C ALA A 468 -17.81 20.75 1.76
N ILE A 469 -18.52 21.21 2.78
CA ILE A 469 -19.82 21.92 2.59
C ILE A 469 -19.65 23.15 1.72
N ASP A 470 -18.62 23.95 1.97
CA ASP A 470 -18.38 25.18 1.18
C ASP A 470 -17.94 24.83 -0.25
N ALA A 471 -17.12 23.80 -0.45
CA ALA A 471 -16.75 23.33 -1.77
C ALA A 471 -17.96 22.82 -2.57
N PHE A 472 -18.90 22.11 -1.92
CA PHE A 472 -20.16 21.69 -2.55
C PHE A 472 -21.00 22.90 -3.00
N LYS A 473 -21.20 23.91 -2.14
CA LYS A 473 -21.92 25.14 -2.51
C LYS A 473 -21.26 25.80 -3.73
N GLN A 474 -19.92 25.85 -3.78
CA GLN A 474 -19.18 26.38 -4.91
C GLN A 474 -19.45 25.54 -6.18
N ARG A 475 -19.35 24.21 -6.11
CA ARG A 475 -19.63 23.31 -7.24
C ARG A 475 -21.00 23.55 -7.83
N LYS A 476 -22.02 23.69 -6.98
CA LYS A 476 -23.41 23.93 -7.43
C LYS A 476 -23.60 25.35 -8.01
N SER A 477 -22.97 26.40 -7.42
CA SER A 477 -23.06 27.76 -7.91
C SER A 477 -22.38 27.96 -9.28
N GLU A 478 -21.28 27.25 -9.52
CA GLU A 478 -20.54 27.24 -10.79
C GLU A 478 -21.22 26.40 -11.89
N ASN A 479 -22.26 25.65 -11.56
CA ASN A 479 -22.91 24.68 -12.45
C ASN A 479 -21.88 23.78 -13.16
N ARG A 480 -20.95 23.23 -12.34
CA ARG A 480 -19.78 22.49 -12.82
C ARG A 480 -20.24 21.22 -13.57
N LYS A 481 -19.61 20.96 -14.72
CA LYS A 481 -19.85 19.73 -15.47
C LYS A 481 -19.32 18.54 -14.66
N THR A 482 -20.17 17.56 -14.45
CA THR A 482 -19.87 16.34 -13.69
C THR A 482 -20.13 15.10 -14.53
N TYR A 483 -19.39 14.03 -14.25
CA TYR A 483 -19.63 12.73 -14.85
C TYR A 483 -19.23 11.63 -13.87
N ILE A 484 -20.15 10.75 -13.55
CA ILE A 484 -19.92 9.62 -12.63
C ILE A 484 -20.06 8.33 -13.45
N PRO A 485 -18.98 7.53 -13.59
CA PRO A 485 -19.11 6.23 -14.25
C PRO A 485 -19.99 5.29 -13.39
N PRO A 486 -20.93 4.53 -14.02
CA PRO A 486 -21.95 3.80 -13.27
C PRO A 486 -21.45 2.49 -12.63
N HIS A 487 -20.14 2.27 -12.62
CA HIS A 487 -19.55 1.00 -12.19
C HIS A 487 -19.47 0.91 -10.67
N VAL A 488 -20.06 -0.15 -10.13
CA VAL A 488 -20.05 -0.53 -8.72
C VAL A 488 -19.89 -2.05 -8.63
N SER A 489 -19.03 -2.51 -7.77
CA SER A 489 -18.79 -3.94 -7.51
C SER A 489 -19.18 -4.29 -6.08
N ASP A 490 -19.77 -5.46 -5.88
CA ASP A 490 -20.00 -6.05 -4.57
C ASP A 490 -18.71 -6.77 -4.10
N CYS A 491 -18.40 -6.65 -2.82
CA CYS A 491 -17.21 -7.27 -2.23
C CYS A 491 -17.49 -7.75 -0.81
N THR A 492 -16.81 -8.80 -0.37
CA THR A 492 -16.79 -9.25 1.02
C THR A 492 -15.47 -8.85 1.64
N VAL A 493 -15.53 -8.14 2.75
CA VAL A 493 -14.39 -7.53 3.43
C VAL A 493 -14.37 -7.89 4.91
N GLY A 494 -13.39 -7.41 5.67
CA GLY A 494 -13.35 -7.54 7.14
C GLY A 494 -12.74 -8.84 7.63
N PHE A 495 -11.96 -9.53 6.78
CA PHE A 495 -11.23 -10.72 7.22
C PHE A 495 -9.96 -10.31 7.99
N SER A 496 -9.73 -10.94 9.11
CA SER A 496 -8.48 -10.92 9.87
C SER A 496 -8.45 -12.13 10.81
N THR A 497 -7.42 -12.24 11.64
CA THR A 497 -7.21 -13.42 12.50
C THR A 497 -8.42 -13.74 13.37
N GLU A 498 -8.94 -12.78 14.14
CA GLU A 498 -10.06 -13.00 15.04
C GLU A 498 -11.40 -13.22 14.32
N PRO A 499 -11.81 -12.42 13.32
CA PRO A 499 -13.03 -12.68 12.57
C PRO A 499 -13.06 -14.05 11.89
N ILE A 500 -11.95 -14.49 11.29
CA ILE A 500 -11.84 -15.81 10.68
C ILE A 500 -11.98 -16.90 11.74
N ARG A 501 -11.20 -16.82 12.83
CA ARG A 501 -11.28 -17.78 13.94
C ARG A 501 -12.68 -17.87 14.52
N ASN A 502 -13.35 -16.74 14.74
CA ASN A 502 -14.71 -16.69 15.27
C ASN A 502 -15.72 -17.32 14.30
N ALA A 503 -15.60 -17.06 12.99
CA ALA A 503 -16.43 -17.66 11.95
C ALA A 503 -16.24 -19.19 11.86
N LEU A 504 -15.06 -19.69 12.22
CA LEU A 504 -14.73 -21.12 12.28
C LEU A 504 -15.06 -21.78 13.63
N GLY A 505 -15.77 -21.10 14.53
CA GLY A 505 -16.19 -21.66 15.82
C GLY A 505 -15.18 -21.50 16.96
N GLY A 506 -14.22 -20.60 16.85
CA GLY A 506 -13.27 -20.22 17.89
C GLY A 506 -11.87 -20.80 17.76
N SER A 507 -11.60 -21.65 16.76
CA SER A 507 -10.27 -22.18 16.46
C SER A 507 -9.99 -22.24 14.95
N PHE A 508 -8.72 -22.42 14.58
CA PHE A 508 -8.31 -22.66 13.20
C PHE A 508 -8.37 -24.16 12.78
N ASP A 509 -8.76 -25.06 13.69
CA ASP A 509 -8.83 -26.50 13.39
C ASP A 509 -9.65 -26.83 12.15
N PRO A 510 -10.83 -26.20 11.88
CA PRO A 510 -11.59 -26.46 10.67
C PRO A 510 -10.83 -26.08 9.39
N LEU A 511 -10.09 -24.96 9.39
CA LEU A 511 -9.26 -24.56 8.26
C LEU A 511 -8.08 -25.53 8.06
N ILE A 512 -7.42 -25.92 9.14
CA ILE A 512 -6.33 -26.89 9.13
C ILE A 512 -6.80 -28.23 8.56
N GLU A 513 -7.99 -28.66 8.92
CA GLU A 513 -8.61 -29.89 8.38
C GLU A 513 -8.82 -29.77 6.86
N GLN A 514 -9.34 -28.65 6.35
CA GLN A 514 -9.51 -28.44 4.91
C GLN A 514 -8.15 -28.42 4.18
N ILE A 515 -7.11 -27.89 4.80
CA ILE A 515 -5.74 -27.93 4.25
C ILE A 515 -5.22 -29.38 4.28
N ALA A 516 -5.39 -30.10 5.36
CA ALA A 516 -4.93 -31.49 5.48
C ALA A 516 -5.60 -32.41 4.46
N ASN A 517 -6.92 -32.28 4.28
CA ASN A 517 -7.70 -33.05 3.31
C ASN A 517 -7.45 -32.66 1.84
N GLY A 518 -6.71 -31.58 1.58
CA GLY A 518 -6.37 -31.10 0.23
C GLY A 518 -7.48 -30.30 -0.45
N ASN A 519 -8.59 -30.01 0.21
CA ASN A 519 -9.62 -29.11 -0.30
C ASN A 519 -9.09 -27.68 -0.46
N ILE A 520 -8.22 -27.24 0.45
CA ILE A 520 -7.36 -26.07 0.32
C ILE A 520 -5.92 -26.58 0.25
N ARG A 521 -5.25 -26.36 -0.89
CA ARG A 521 -3.85 -26.80 -1.06
C ARG A 521 -2.88 -26.00 -0.23
N GLY A 522 -3.16 -24.73 -0.01
CA GLY A 522 -2.35 -23.82 0.79
C GLY A 522 -2.90 -22.42 0.74
N ILE A 523 -2.11 -21.47 1.23
CA ILE A 523 -2.47 -20.04 1.31
C ILE A 523 -1.50 -19.23 0.47
N ALA A 524 -2.01 -18.31 -0.35
CA ALA A 524 -1.22 -17.30 -1.01
C ALA A 524 -1.65 -15.91 -0.51
N THR A 525 -0.70 -15.14 -0.03
CA THR A 525 -0.94 -13.75 0.32
C THR A 525 -0.54 -12.87 -0.86
N ILE A 526 -1.49 -12.20 -1.50
CA ILE A 526 -1.26 -11.30 -2.64
C ILE A 526 -1.55 -9.89 -2.19
N VAL A 527 -0.48 -9.12 -2.01
CA VAL A 527 -0.54 -7.81 -1.34
C VAL A 527 0.22 -6.73 -2.09
N GLY A 528 -0.03 -5.48 -1.75
CA GLY A 528 0.74 -4.33 -2.21
C GLY A 528 -0.03 -3.37 -3.09
N CYS A 529 0.66 -2.86 -4.10
CA CYS A 529 0.21 -1.75 -4.94
C CYS A 529 -0.31 -2.24 -6.30
N THR A 530 -0.58 -1.26 -7.16
CA THR A 530 -0.76 -1.39 -8.61
C THR A 530 0.28 -0.52 -9.31
N THR A 531 0.69 -0.86 -10.52
CA THR A 531 1.65 -0.06 -11.29
C THR A 531 1.27 0.07 -12.76
N ALA A 532 1.57 1.23 -13.35
CA ALA A 532 1.48 1.42 -14.79
C ALA A 532 2.54 0.62 -15.58
N ARG A 533 3.51 0.01 -14.91
CA ARG A 533 4.58 -0.78 -15.55
C ARG A 533 4.04 -2.05 -16.19
N PHE A 534 3.06 -2.68 -15.57
CA PHE A 534 2.33 -3.81 -16.16
C PHE A 534 1.16 -3.33 -17.03
N GLY A 535 1.07 -2.04 -17.23
CA GLY A 535 0.25 -1.34 -18.19
C GLY A 535 -1.25 -1.32 -17.92
N GLN A 536 -1.71 -1.86 -16.79
CA GLN A 536 -3.06 -2.38 -16.76
C GLN A 536 -3.82 -2.17 -15.47
N GLY A 537 -3.20 -1.52 -14.51
CA GLY A 537 -3.85 -1.34 -13.22
C GLY A 537 -4.32 -2.68 -12.62
N GLY A 538 -3.39 -3.60 -12.37
CA GLY A 538 -3.68 -4.84 -11.68
C GLY A 538 -3.94 -6.07 -12.54
N SER A 539 -3.67 -6.04 -13.85
CA SER A 539 -3.91 -7.23 -14.70
C SER A 539 -3.06 -8.43 -14.32
N ASN A 540 -1.84 -8.22 -13.85
CA ASN A 540 -0.97 -9.30 -13.38
C ASN A 540 -1.50 -9.91 -12.07
N ILE A 541 -1.96 -9.05 -11.16
CA ILE A 541 -2.65 -9.43 -9.92
C ILE A 541 -3.85 -10.33 -10.24
N PHE A 542 -4.72 -9.89 -11.14
CA PHE A 542 -5.92 -10.64 -11.54
C PHE A 542 -5.59 -12.02 -12.11
N LYS A 543 -4.65 -12.11 -13.07
CA LYS A 543 -4.25 -13.39 -13.68
C LYS A 543 -3.64 -14.36 -12.67
N ILE A 544 -2.75 -13.88 -11.82
CA ILE A 544 -2.12 -14.70 -10.77
C ILE A 544 -3.20 -15.22 -9.81
N THR A 545 -4.07 -14.33 -9.33
CA THR A 545 -5.13 -14.72 -8.38
C THR A 545 -6.09 -15.76 -8.97
N LYS A 546 -6.53 -15.59 -10.22
CA LYS A 546 -7.36 -16.59 -10.90
C LYS A 546 -6.65 -17.94 -11.03
N GLY A 547 -5.38 -17.93 -11.39
CA GLY A 547 -4.58 -19.16 -11.47
C GLY A 547 -4.45 -19.86 -10.10
N LEU A 548 -4.30 -19.12 -9.02
CA LEU A 548 -4.18 -19.67 -7.66
C LEU A 548 -5.49 -20.31 -7.18
N ILE A 549 -6.63 -19.59 -7.30
CA ILE A 549 -7.92 -20.14 -6.86
C ILE A 549 -8.33 -21.38 -7.68
N ALA A 550 -8.00 -21.41 -8.99
CA ALA A 550 -8.21 -22.57 -9.83
C ALA A 550 -7.38 -23.81 -9.38
N ASN A 551 -6.25 -23.60 -8.70
CA ASN A 551 -5.41 -24.63 -8.09
C ASN A 551 -5.75 -24.91 -6.61
N ASN A 552 -6.95 -24.56 -6.15
CA ASN A 552 -7.40 -24.74 -4.76
C ASN A 552 -6.54 -24.01 -3.71
N ILE A 553 -5.95 -22.88 -4.05
CA ILE A 553 -5.18 -22.05 -3.12
C ILE A 553 -6.06 -20.90 -2.64
N LEU A 554 -6.25 -20.80 -1.31
CA LEU A 554 -6.96 -19.70 -0.69
C LEU A 554 -6.09 -18.45 -0.76
N VAL A 555 -6.67 -17.31 -1.19
CA VAL A 555 -5.92 -16.06 -1.33
C VAL A 555 -6.28 -15.09 -0.21
N LEU A 556 -5.28 -14.52 0.45
CA LEU A 556 -5.43 -13.37 1.35
C LEU A 556 -4.96 -12.12 0.60
N SER A 557 -5.67 -11.02 0.74
CA SER A 557 -5.40 -9.80 -0.03
C SER A 557 -5.32 -8.57 0.86
N GLY A 558 -4.46 -7.60 0.50
CA GLY A 558 -4.30 -6.33 1.20
C GLY A 558 -3.77 -5.21 0.30
N GLY A 559 -4.24 -3.98 0.52
CA GLY A 559 -3.82 -2.80 -0.21
C GLY A 559 -4.53 -2.59 -1.54
N CYS A 560 -3.89 -1.91 -2.49
CA CYS A 560 -4.43 -1.68 -3.82
C CYS A 560 -4.73 -2.99 -4.57
N THR A 561 -4.04 -4.09 -4.24
CA THR A 561 -4.36 -5.43 -4.76
C THR A 561 -5.77 -5.88 -4.37
N SER A 562 -6.26 -5.55 -3.16
CA SER A 562 -7.64 -5.84 -2.76
C SER A 562 -8.64 -5.11 -3.67
N SER A 563 -8.41 -3.82 -3.97
CA SER A 563 -9.28 -3.07 -4.89
C SER A 563 -9.38 -3.76 -6.26
N VAL A 564 -8.26 -4.26 -6.80
CA VAL A 564 -8.26 -5.03 -8.05
C VAL A 564 -9.15 -6.27 -7.95
N MET A 565 -9.04 -7.02 -6.88
CA MET A 565 -9.81 -8.26 -6.68
C MET A 565 -11.30 -7.96 -6.42
N GLU A 566 -11.59 -6.81 -5.82
CA GLU A 566 -12.95 -6.33 -5.55
C GLU A 566 -13.66 -5.92 -6.85
N TYR A 567 -13.08 -5.02 -7.67
CA TYR A 567 -13.75 -4.61 -8.91
C TYR A 567 -13.76 -5.69 -10.01
N THR A 568 -12.92 -6.71 -9.87
CA THR A 568 -12.97 -7.90 -10.75
C THR A 568 -13.88 -9.01 -10.23
N GLY A 569 -14.51 -8.80 -9.05
CA GLY A 569 -15.49 -9.71 -8.46
C GLY A 569 -14.89 -10.93 -7.73
N LEU A 570 -13.55 -11.01 -7.56
CA LEU A 570 -12.90 -12.15 -6.92
C LEU A 570 -13.13 -12.21 -5.40
N THR A 571 -13.55 -11.12 -4.79
CA THR A 571 -13.96 -11.03 -3.37
C THR A 571 -15.48 -11.18 -3.16
N ASP A 572 -16.25 -11.47 -4.23
CA ASP A 572 -17.66 -11.89 -4.12
C ASP A 572 -17.72 -13.42 -3.93
N PRO A 573 -18.59 -13.96 -3.05
CA PRO A 573 -18.79 -15.39 -2.91
C PRO A 573 -19.11 -16.15 -4.22
N LYS A 574 -19.66 -15.44 -5.22
CA LYS A 574 -19.91 -16.00 -6.56
C LYS A 574 -18.62 -16.43 -7.27
N ALA A 575 -17.48 -15.83 -6.95
CA ALA A 575 -16.19 -16.22 -7.51
C ALA A 575 -15.77 -17.67 -7.12
N ALA A 576 -16.45 -18.29 -6.16
CA ALA A 576 -16.28 -19.71 -5.87
C ALA A 576 -16.48 -20.61 -7.09
N ASP A 577 -17.27 -20.18 -8.08
CA ASP A 577 -17.47 -20.95 -9.32
C ASP A 577 -16.23 -21.01 -10.23
N GLU A 578 -15.27 -20.12 -10.02
CA GLU A 578 -13.99 -20.08 -10.75
C GLU A 578 -12.87 -20.89 -10.07
N CYS A 579 -13.14 -21.45 -8.88
CA CYS A 579 -12.17 -22.21 -8.10
C CYS A 579 -12.04 -23.65 -8.59
N GLY A 580 -10.92 -24.28 -8.22
CA GLY A 580 -10.81 -25.74 -8.22
C GLY A 580 -11.86 -26.36 -7.28
N GLU A 581 -12.21 -27.61 -7.50
CA GLU A 581 -13.36 -28.27 -6.86
C GLU A 581 -13.27 -28.27 -5.32
N GLY A 582 -12.07 -28.42 -4.75
CA GLY A 582 -11.87 -28.43 -3.29
C GLY A 582 -12.18 -27.07 -2.67
N LEU A 583 -11.53 -26.00 -3.14
CA LEU A 583 -11.74 -24.65 -2.65
C LEU A 583 -13.18 -24.17 -2.91
N LYS A 584 -13.75 -24.52 -4.07
CA LYS A 584 -15.14 -24.25 -4.42
C LYS A 584 -16.11 -24.83 -3.39
N ALA A 585 -15.90 -26.09 -3.00
CA ALA A 585 -16.73 -26.74 -1.99
C ALA A 585 -16.67 -26.01 -0.64
N VAL A 586 -15.47 -25.63 -0.19
CA VAL A 586 -15.27 -24.89 1.06
C VAL A 586 -15.92 -23.50 0.99
N CYS A 587 -15.68 -22.74 -0.07
CA CYS A 587 -16.26 -21.41 -0.24
C CYS A 587 -17.79 -21.43 -0.25
N LYS A 588 -18.39 -22.39 -0.97
CA LYS A 588 -19.85 -22.56 -1.00
C LYS A 588 -20.43 -23.00 0.34
N GLN A 589 -19.75 -23.89 1.05
CA GLN A 589 -20.18 -24.35 2.37
C GLN A 589 -20.18 -23.22 3.40
N LEU A 590 -19.16 -22.36 3.37
CA LEU A 590 -19.00 -21.26 4.33
C LEU A 590 -19.66 -19.95 3.87
N GLY A 591 -20.08 -19.85 2.60
CA GLY A 591 -20.62 -18.62 2.03
C GLY A 591 -19.56 -17.49 1.90
N ILE A 592 -18.28 -17.84 1.71
CA ILE A 592 -17.18 -16.91 1.61
C ILE A 592 -16.59 -16.86 0.20
N PRO A 593 -15.93 -15.77 -0.20
CA PRO A 593 -15.18 -15.70 -1.45
C PRO A 593 -13.85 -16.50 -1.35
N PRO A 594 -13.23 -16.84 -2.49
CA PRO A 594 -11.91 -17.46 -2.51
C PRO A 594 -10.76 -16.48 -2.22
N VAL A 595 -11.04 -15.18 -2.21
CA VAL A 595 -10.11 -14.11 -1.87
C VAL A 595 -10.64 -13.37 -0.65
N LEU A 596 -9.86 -13.35 0.42
CA LEU A 596 -10.21 -12.75 1.70
C LEU A 596 -9.51 -11.38 1.83
N SER A 597 -10.27 -10.27 1.83
CA SER A 597 -9.74 -8.92 1.99
C SER A 597 -9.43 -8.62 3.46
N TYR A 598 -8.14 -8.39 3.74
CA TYR A 598 -7.62 -8.06 5.09
C TYR A 598 -7.51 -6.56 5.33
N GLY A 599 -7.68 -5.72 4.30
CA GLY A 599 -7.58 -4.27 4.42
C GLY A 599 -6.42 -3.67 3.63
N ALA A 600 -5.65 -2.78 4.25
CA ALA A 600 -4.56 -2.04 3.62
C ALA A 600 -3.30 -2.89 3.37
N CYS A 601 -2.33 -2.31 2.65
CA CYS A 601 -1.01 -2.93 2.50
C CYS A 601 -0.25 -3.02 3.85
N VAL A 602 -0.52 -2.14 4.79
CA VAL A 602 0.08 -2.19 6.13
C VAL A 602 -0.57 -3.26 7.03
N ASP A 603 -1.76 -3.75 6.68
CA ASP A 603 -2.46 -4.85 7.39
C ASP A 603 -1.82 -6.25 7.14
N ILE A 604 -0.63 -6.29 6.53
CA ILE A 604 0.21 -7.49 6.45
C ILE A 604 0.53 -8.04 7.84
N GLY A 605 0.65 -7.19 8.86
CA GLY A 605 0.83 -7.62 10.25
C GLY A 605 -0.27 -8.57 10.74
N LYS A 606 -1.53 -8.39 10.30
CA LYS A 606 -2.62 -9.34 10.58
C LYS A 606 -2.46 -10.67 9.85
N MET A 607 -1.94 -10.66 8.63
CA MET A 607 -1.68 -11.88 7.86
C MET A 607 -0.55 -12.69 8.48
N THR A 608 0.52 -12.02 8.93
CA THR A 608 1.62 -12.67 9.66
C THR A 608 1.16 -13.23 11.00
N HIS A 609 0.24 -12.52 11.69
CA HIS A 609 -0.38 -13.03 12.91
C HIS A 609 -1.24 -14.27 12.66
N THR A 610 -2.05 -14.28 11.59
CA THR A 610 -2.82 -15.46 11.18
C THR A 610 -1.90 -16.65 10.87
N ALA A 611 -0.80 -16.41 10.15
CA ALA A 611 0.20 -17.45 9.86
C ALA A 611 0.87 -17.98 11.14
N LYS A 612 1.16 -17.08 12.10
CA LYS A 612 1.69 -17.49 13.41
C LYS A 612 0.70 -18.37 14.17
N GLU A 613 -0.57 -18.01 14.27
CA GLU A 613 -1.59 -18.81 14.94
C GLU A 613 -1.76 -20.20 14.28
N LEU A 614 -1.70 -20.27 12.95
CA LEU A 614 -1.71 -21.54 12.21
C LEU A 614 -0.47 -22.39 12.52
N ALA A 615 0.71 -21.78 12.56
CA ALA A 615 1.96 -22.49 12.90
C ALA A 615 1.94 -23.00 14.35
N ASP A 616 1.44 -22.18 15.29
CA ASP A 616 1.30 -22.55 16.70
C ASP A 616 0.32 -23.73 16.88
N ALA A 617 -0.83 -23.70 16.19
CA ALA A 617 -1.82 -24.79 16.21
C ALA A 617 -1.24 -26.11 15.65
N LEU A 618 -0.44 -26.03 14.59
CA LEU A 618 0.26 -27.17 14.00
C LEU A 618 1.53 -27.55 14.77
N LYS A 619 1.98 -26.76 15.72
CA LYS A 619 3.24 -26.92 16.49
C LYS A 619 4.48 -27.00 15.59
N VAL A 620 4.51 -26.18 14.55
CA VAL A 620 5.64 -26.07 13.60
C VAL A 620 6.16 -24.64 13.55
N ASP A 621 7.35 -24.47 12.96
CA ASP A 621 7.86 -23.14 12.63
C ASP A 621 7.11 -22.55 11.43
N THR A 622 6.95 -21.23 11.38
CA THR A 622 6.25 -20.51 10.31
C THR A 622 6.75 -20.84 8.91
N ASN A 623 8.05 -21.15 8.75
CA ASN A 623 8.63 -21.57 7.46
C ASN A 623 8.16 -22.95 6.95
N LYS A 624 7.41 -23.70 7.76
CA LYS A 624 6.85 -25.02 7.37
C LYS A 624 5.47 -24.91 6.77
N LEU A 625 4.80 -23.80 6.95
CA LEU A 625 3.45 -23.62 6.42
C LEU A 625 3.45 -23.70 4.88
N PRO A 626 2.41 -24.30 4.25
CA PRO A 626 2.18 -24.25 2.81
C PRO A 626 1.65 -22.86 2.41
N LEU A 627 2.53 -21.86 2.54
CA LEU A 627 2.23 -20.43 2.38
C LEU A 627 3.25 -19.76 1.48
N VAL A 628 2.78 -18.85 0.64
CA VAL A 628 3.59 -17.94 -0.19
C VAL A 628 3.10 -16.51 -0.04
N ILE A 629 4.00 -15.56 -0.21
CA ILE A 629 3.67 -14.13 -0.28
C ILE A 629 4.05 -13.57 -1.64
N GLY A 630 3.18 -12.76 -2.24
CA GLY A 630 3.43 -12.07 -3.50
C GLY A 630 3.03 -10.62 -3.49
N ALA A 631 3.93 -9.78 -4.03
CA ALA A 631 3.66 -8.41 -4.41
C ALA A 631 3.89 -8.27 -5.93
N PRO A 632 2.93 -8.76 -6.77
CA PRO A 632 3.15 -8.91 -8.20
C PRO A 632 3.15 -7.58 -8.98
N GLU A 633 2.77 -6.49 -8.34
CA GLU A 633 2.76 -5.15 -8.92
C GLU A 633 3.14 -4.08 -7.88
N TYR A 634 4.22 -4.28 -7.15
CA TYR A 634 4.59 -3.27 -6.15
C TYR A 634 5.04 -1.96 -6.81
N LEU A 635 4.74 -0.85 -6.16
CA LEU A 635 5.09 0.51 -6.56
C LEU A 635 6.14 1.13 -5.63
N GLU A 636 5.96 1.02 -4.33
CA GLU A 636 6.72 1.79 -3.36
C GLU A 636 7.61 0.93 -2.45
N GLN A 637 8.45 1.61 -1.72
CA GLN A 637 9.53 1.03 -0.93
C GLN A 637 9.05 0.13 0.20
N LYS A 638 7.84 0.38 0.77
CA LYS A 638 7.28 -0.45 1.84
C LYS A 638 7.16 -1.92 1.43
N ALA A 639 6.74 -2.20 0.19
CA ALA A 639 6.64 -3.57 -0.30
C ALA A 639 7.98 -4.33 -0.28
N VAL A 640 9.11 -3.65 -0.46
CA VAL A 640 10.44 -4.29 -0.38
C VAL A 640 10.87 -4.49 1.09
N ALA A 641 10.49 -3.59 1.99
CA ALA A 641 10.67 -3.77 3.43
C ALA A 641 9.84 -4.97 3.94
N ASP A 642 8.59 -5.06 3.49
CA ASP A 642 7.68 -6.18 3.82
C ASP A 642 8.15 -7.50 3.21
N ALA A 643 8.80 -7.46 2.03
CA ALA A 643 9.47 -8.64 1.48
C ALA A 643 10.63 -9.12 2.39
N CYS A 644 11.38 -8.19 3.00
CA CYS A 644 12.40 -8.56 3.99
C CYS A 644 11.78 -9.12 5.27
N THR A 645 10.60 -8.65 5.69
CA THR A 645 9.79 -9.27 6.75
C THR A 645 9.47 -10.74 6.42
N ALA A 646 8.95 -10.99 5.21
CA ALA A 646 8.61 -12.34 4.77
C ALA A 646 9.85 -13.26 4.73
N VAL A 647 10.99 -12.75 4.26
CA VAL A 647 12.28 -13.48 4.30
C VAL A 647 12.69 -13.78 5.74
N ALA A 648 12.54 -12.84 6.68
CA ALA A 648 12.86 -13.06 8.09
C ALA A 648 11.99 -14.17 8.71
N LEU A 649 10.71 -14.24 8.33
CA LEU A 649 9.74 -15.25 8.79
C LEU A 649 9.91 -16.63 8.11
N GLY A 650 10.80 -16.73 7.12
CA GLY A 650 11.13 -17.98 6.46
C GLY A 650 10.25 -18.36 5.27
N TRP A 651 9.60 -17.39 4.64
CA TRP A 651 8.66 -17.62 3.54
C TRP A 651 9.28 -17.40 2.16
N LEU A 652 8.69 -18.03 1.15
CA LEU A 652 8.90 -17.63 -0.24
C LEU A 652 8.14 -16.33 -0.50
N VAL A 653 8.87 -15.32 -0.96
CA VAL A 653 8.29 -14.04 -1.36
C VAL A 653 8.56 -13.76 -2.83
N HIS A 654 7.50 -13.52 -3.58
CA HIS A 654 7.56 -13.05 -4.96
C HIS A 654 7.36 -11.53 -5.00
N ILE A 655 8.22 -10.85 -5.74
CA ILE A 655 8.14 -9.40 -5.88
C ILE A 655 8.40 -8.99 -7.34
N ALA A 656 7.44 -8.26 -7.92
CA ALA A 656 7.52 -7.72 -9.27
C ALA A 656 6.94 -6.29 -9.33
N PRO A 657 7.54 -5.37 -10.13
CA PRO A 657 8.75 -5.57 -10.96
C PRO A 657 9.99 -5.90 -10.12
N VAL A 658 11.05 -6.36 -10.77
CA VAL A 658 12.32 -6.68 -10.08
C VAL A 658 12.83 -5.45 -9.33
N PRO A 659 13.11 -5.52 -8.04
CA PRO A 659 13.91 -4.49 -7.36
C PRO A 659 15.25 -4.31 -8.07
N SER A 660 15.88 -3.16 -7.91
CA SER A 660 17.13 -2.81 -8.61
C SER A 660 18.33 -3.66 -8.13
N ILE A 661 18.28 -4.98 -8.34
CA ILE A 661 19.27 -5.97 -7.87
C ILE A 661 19.97 -6.75 -8.97
N THR A 662 19.48 -6.70 -10.20
CA THR A 662 19.95 -7.54 -11.29
C THR A 662 21.37 -7.23 -11.77
N GLY A 663 21.94 -6.11 -11.35
CA GLY A 663 23.34 -5.76 -11.62
C GLY A 663 24.38 -6.52 -10.77
N SER A 664 23.93 -7.45 -9.90
CA SER A 664 24.84 -8.25 -9.06
C SER A 664 24.30 -9.68 -8.90
N ASP A 665 25.05 -10.63 -9.45
CA ASP A 665 24.81 -12.06 -9.26
C ASP A 665 24.93 -12.50 -7.79
N VAL A 666 25.86 -11.92 -7.04
CA VAL A 666 26.00 -12.17 -5.59
C VAL A 666 24.73 -11.75 -4.83
N VAL A 667 24.18 -10.56 -5.10
CA VAL A 667 22.96 -10.08 -4.45
C VAL A 667 21.77 -10.96 -4.83
N VAL A 668 21.60 -11.24 -6.14
CA VAL A 668 20.54 -12.11 -6.62
C VAL A 668 20.63 -13.48 -5.97
N LYS A 669 21.80 -14.15 -6.03
CA LYS A 669 22.01 -15.48 -5.43
C LYS A 669 21.77 -15.49 -3.92
N THR A 670 22.20 -14.45 -3.22
CA THR A 670 22.00 -14.36 -1.78
C THR A 670 20.51 -14.34 -1.44
N LEU A 671 19.72 -13.50 -2.12
CA LEU A 671 18.28 -13.36 -1.85
C LEU A 671 17.44 -14.54 -2.35
N THR A 672 17.86 -15.21 -3.45
CA THR A 672 17.07 -16.28 -4.06
C THR A 672 17.43 -17.69 -3.58
N GLU A 673 18.64 -17.88 -3.02
CA GLU A 673 19.15 -19.19 -2.63
C GLU A 673 19.76 -19.20 -1.22
N THR A 674 20.75 -18.30 -0.94
CA THR A 674 21.58 -18.41 0.26
C THR A 674 20.78 -18.18 1.53
N THR A 675 19.84 -17.22 1.54
CA THR A 675 18.98 -16.95 2.72
C THR A 675 18.19 -18.19 3.15
N GLU A 676 17.70 -19.01 2.22
CA GLU A 676 16.97 -20.26 2.53
C GLU A 676 17.88 -21.26 3.27
N THR A 677 19.18 -21.33 2.94
CA THR A 677 20.12 -22.21 3.63
C THR A 677 20.42 -21.79 5.08
N LEU A 678 20.17 -20.54 5.43
CA LEU A 678 20.26 -20.01 6.78
C LEU A 678 19.01 -20.24 7.62
N GLY A 679 17.97 -20.86 7.07
CA GLY A 679 16.67 -21.04 7.73
C GLY A 679 15.74 -19.84 7.58
N LEU A 680 16.12 -18.85 6.80
CA LEU A 680 15.29 -17.72 6.39
C LEU A 680 14.44 -18.09 5.16
N GLY A 681 13.64 -17.16 4.68
CA GLY A 681 12.93 -17.29 3.42
C GLY A 681 13.79 -16.96 2.20
N LYS A 682 13.17 -16.90 1.05
CA LYS A 682 13.84 -16.52 -0.21
C LYS A 682 12.97 -15.63 -1.08
N VAL A 683 13.62 -14.80 -1.87
CA VAL A 683 12.97 -13.98 -2.89
C VAL A 683 12.87 -14.74 -4.19
N VAL A 684 11.74 -14.59 -4.88
CA VAL A 684 11.56 -15.03 -6.28
C VAL A 684 11.18 -13.82 -7.11
N VAL A 685 11.75 -13.74 -8.28
CA VAL A 685 11.44 -12.71 -9.26
C VAL A 685 10.98 -13.38 -10.55
N GLU A 686 9.72 -13.21 -10.86
CA GLU A 686 9.11 -13.65 -12.11
C GLU A 686 8.14 -12.55 -12.59
N LEU A 687 8.07 -12.31 -13.86
CA LEU A 687 7.20 -11.27 -14.46
C LEU A 687 6.00 -11.87 -15.18
N ASP A 688 6.10 -13.12 -15.57
CA ASP A 688 5.04 -13.87 -16.23
C ASP A 688 4.06 -14.44 -15.20
N ALA A 689 2.77 -14.14 -15.36
CA ALA A 689 1.75 -14.52 -14.40
C ALA A 689 1.57 -16.05 -14.29
N GLU A 690 1.61 -16.79 -15.42
CA GLU A 690 1.41 -18.24 -15.43
C GLU A 690 2.58 -18.95 -14.76
N LYS A 691 3.81 -18.51 -15.04
CA LYS A 691 5.01 -19.03 -14.37
C LYS A 691 5.00 -18.72 -12.88
N THR A 692 4.54 -17.52 -12.51
CA THR A 692 4.39 -17.16 -11.09
C THR A 692 3.42 -18.08 -10.36
N VAL A 693 2.27 -18.37 -10.96
CA VAL A 693 1.30 -19.34 -10.41
C VAL A 693 1.96 -20.71 -10.24
N GLN A 694 2.70 -21.20 -11.24
CA GLN A 694 3.38 -22.48 -11.15
C GLN A 694 4.41 -22.52 -10.02
N ILE A 695 5.21 -21.47 -9.86
CA ILE A 695 6.20 -21.33 -8.77
C ILE A 695 5.51 -21.42 -7.40
N TYR A 696 4.36 -20.75 -7.25
CA TYR A 696 3.62 -20.78 -5.99
C TYR A 696 3.04 -22.16 -5.69
N VAL A 697 2.42 -22.78 -6.70
CA VAL A 697 1.89 -24.15 -6.59
C VAL A 697 3.01 -25.11 -6.21
N ASP A 698 4.13 -25.10 -6.91
CA ASP A 698 5.26 -25.99 -6.64
C ASP A 698 5.82 -25.83 -5.22
N HIS A 699 5.92 -24.57 -4.74
CA HIS A 699 6.37 -24.30 -3.38
C HIS A 699 5.37 -24.82 -2.34
N ILE A 700 4.09 -24.53 -2.51
CA ILE A 700 3.03 -25.01 -1.62
C ILE A 700 3.03 -26.55 -1.56
N GLU A 701 3.10 -27.23 -2.71
CA GLU A 701 3.15 -28.68 -2.78
C GLU A 701 4.41 -29.27 -2.13
N LYS A 702 5.56 -28.60 -2.28
CA LYS A 702 6.79 -28.94 -1.54
C LYS A 702 6.56 -28.88 -0.03
N LYS A 703 5.96 -27.79 0.47
CA LYS A 703 5.69 -27.62 1.90
C LYS A 703 4.67 -28.63 2.43
N ARG A 704 3.64 -28.95 1.65
CA ARG A 704 2.69 -30.01 1.99
C ARG A 704 3.40 -31.35 2.19
N LYS A 705 4.27 -31.74 1.25
CA LYS A 705 5.06 -32.98 1.36
C LYS A 705 5.98 -32.98 2.59
N GLU A 706 6.60 -31.84 2.91
CA GLU A 706 7.43 -31.71 4.13
C GLU A 706 6.61 -31.90 5.42
N LEU A 707 5.32 -31.57 5.41
CA LEU A 707 4.38 -31.79 6.52
C LEU A 707 3.70 -33.18 6.47
N GLY A 708 3.99 -34.03 5.48
CA GLY A 708 3.35 -35.35 5.30
C GLY A 708 1.90 -35.25 4.79
N LEU A 709 1.51 -34.14 4.17
CA LEU A 709 0.18 -33.92 3.57
C LEU A 709 0.18 -34.33 2.10
N ASN A 710 -0.91 -34.96 1.65
CA ASN A 710 -1.09 -35.43 0.26
C ASN A 710 -1.63 -34.33 -0.65
#